data_2e1af9300162d817f7bb17cdfe5de9af
#
_entry.id   2e1af9300162d817f7bb17cdfe5de9af
#
_cell.length_a   1.000
_cell.length_b   1.000
_cell.length_c   1.000
_cell.angle_alpha   90.00
_cell.angle_beta   90.00
_cell.angle_gamma   90.00
#
_symmetry.space_group_name_H-M   'P 1'
#
loop_
_entity.id
_entity.type
_entity.pdbx_description
1 polymer ?
#
loop_
_entity_poly.entity_id
_entity_poly.type
_entity_poly.pdbx_seq_one_letter_code
_entity_poly.pdbx_strand_id
1 'polypeptide(L)'
;MKNLLLYFLCYFTFLNIGQSQNIQSPSDFLGYELGTKFSRHNQVVDYFKYVSTELSNKVILEKYGETNERRPLYVSYISSPENILKLEEIRKNNLNNTGVLKSNTKLDNNIAIVWLSYNVHGNESSSTEAAMKTLYELVTKKSSWLKNTLVIMDPCINPDGRDRYANWYNQNETIPLNSDYNTREHNEPWPGGRANHYLFDLNRDWAWLTQKESRDRLELYNKWLPHIHVDFHEQGIDEPYYFAPAAEPLHEEITDWQRKFQIDIGNNNAKYFDKNGWLYFTRERFDLLYPSYGDTYPTFLGAIGMTYEQAGGGDAGLAVENSEGEIVSLIDRINHHTTTGLATVEISSLNAKKLNTEFIKFYDSQKNKKINYLIKGNRDKVKALLNLLDSHEIKYSFSSEEQKINAYNYYENKTGKYDIEKNILVVKTNQPKGKLVKILLEPKTKLVDPLTYDITAWSLPYAYGLLGYETTENIKTYDYKYKFKSNQKIENAIGYVFEWKSLKDAQFLSELLKNNFNIRYNEKEITTNNKSFKPGSIIILKRDQEIDDFHSSIMRFANNYERNAHPILTGISENGPDLGSSDIKLMERKTVAVLAGDGISSLNYGAIWHFFEKQLNYPLKHINLNGFSRADMSNIDVLILPSGFYNSEKIKIKLKSWVKNGGKIIAIDRALNSLSTMDLGLAKNNNVIENNVSFVSDFSSRNNQENNENHNLVKYNERNRSRIDSSISGAIFKINLDNSHPMAYGYENDFYYSLKIGNSSYKLLDSGYNVGFLNAELETVSGFAGKNALKKISNSLVFGHQNYGRGSFVYMVDNPLFRSFWENGKLLLVNSIFFIN
;
A
#
# COMPACT_ATOMS: atom_id res chain seq x y z
N MET A 1 9.46 57.22 -54.05
CA MET A 1 10.20 56.55 -52.97
C MET A 1 9.37 56.30 -51.72
N LYS A 2 8.45 57.16 -51.28
CA LYS A 2 7.61 56.91 -50.09
C LYS A 2 6.62 55.69 -50.20
N ASN A 3 6.07 55.48 -51.43
CA ASN A 3 5.12 54.37 -51.64
C ASN A 3 5.80 52.98 -51.76
N LEU A 4 7.09 52.95 -52.14
CA LEU A 4 7.84 51.70 -52.20
C LEU A 4 8.23 51.16 -50.79
N LEU A 5 8.48 52.12 -49.84
CA LEU A 5 8.76 51.75 -48.44
C LEU A 5 7.56 51.20 -47.71
N LEU A 6 6.32 51.61 -48.04
CA LEU A 6 5.09 51.16 -47.44
C LEU A 6 4.78 49.69 -47.86
N TYR A 7 5.05 49.34 -49.12
CA TYR A 7 4.90 47.94 -49.60
C TYR A 7 5.92 46.99 -49.01
N PHE A 8 7.16 47.45 -48.71
CA PHE A 8 8.18 46.65 -48.06
C PHE A 8 7.88 46.42 -46.57
N LEU A 9 7.28 47.38 -45.87
CA LEU A 9 6.85 47.23 -44.48
C LEU A 9 5.64 46.32 -44.34
N CYS A 10 4.68 46.37 -45.29
CA CYS A 10 3.56 45.45 -45.32
C CYS A 10 3.94 44.01 -45.69
N TYR A 11 5.01 43.81 -46.48
CA TYR A 11 5.49 42.47 -46.83
C TYR A 11 6.24 41.81 -45.68
N PHE A 12 6.94 42.58 -44.79
CA PHE A 12 7.60 42.04 -43.61
C PHE A 12 6.66 41.72 -42.45
N THR A 13 5.45 42.31 -42.39
CA THR A 13 4.45 42.00 -41.36
C THR A 13 3.61 40.76 -41.67
N PHE A 14 3.62 40.27 -42.93
CA PHE A 14 2.91 39.05 -43.32
C PHE A 14 3.75 37.78 -43.34
N LEU A 15 5.07 37.86 -43.13
CA LEU A 15 5.98 36.71 -43.12
C LEU A 15 6.09 36.04 -41.75
N ASN A 16 5.36 36.53 -40.73
CA ASN A 16 5.31 35.88 -39.41
C ASN A 16 4.07 35.02 -39.16
N ILE A 17 3.30 34.70 -40.18
CA ILE A 17 2.15 33.79 -40.04
C ILE A 17 2.50 32.48 -40.74
N GLY A 18 3.03 31.52 -39.99
CA GLY A 18 3.11 30.16 -40.47
C GLY A 18 4.42 29.42 -40.28
N GLN A 19 5.19 29.70 -39.26
CA GLN A 19 6.06 28.63 -38.74
C GLN A 19 5.17 27.69 -37.92
N SER A 20 4.75 26.58 -38.54
CA SER A 20 4.39 25.37 -37.83
C SER A 20 5.55 25.12 -36.86
N GLN A 21 5.33 25.34 -35.56
CA GLN A 21 6.30 24.97 -34.54
C GLN A 21 6.50 23.47 -34.64
N ASN A 22 7.53 23.07 -35.39
CA ASN A 22 7.92 21.67 -35.51
C ASN A 22 8.64 21.30 -34.20
N ILE A 23 7.92 20.78 -33.22
CA ILE A 23 8.55 20.26 -31.99
C ILE A 23 9.43 19.06 -32.34
N GLN A 24 10.56 18.94 -31.65
CA GLN A 24 11.45 17.79 -31.77
C GLN A 24 10.74 16.51 -31.30
N SER A 25 10.96 15.42 -32.02
CA SER A 25 10.58 14.10 -31.54
C SER A 25 11.37 13.75 -30.27
N PRO A 26 10.93 12.75 -29.48
CA PRO A 26 11.74 12.28 -28.36
C PRO A 26 13.15 11.89 -28.75
N SER A 27 13.35 11.19 -29.89
CA SER A 27 14.67 10.80 -30.41
C SER A 27 15.55 12.01 -30.74
N ASP A 28 15.01 13.01 -31.42
CA ASP A 28 15.75 14.23 -31.77
C ASP A 28 16.14 15.03 -30.51
N PHE A 29 15.25 15.15 -29.53
CA PHE A 29 15.50 15.85 -28.28
C PHE A 29 16.54 15.15 -27.40
N LEU A 30 16.46 13.84 -27.30
CA LEU A 30 17.34 13.02 -26.47
C LEU A 30 18.72 12.83 -27.12
N GLY A 31 18.83 12.99 -28.46
CA GLY A 31 20.06 12.76 -29.23
C GLY A 31 20.40 11.29 -29.45
N TYR A 32 19.44 10.40 -29.26
CA TYR A 32 19.51 8.98 -29.57
C TYR A 32 18.11 8.44 -29.95
N GLU A 33 18.08 7.35 -30.72
CA GLU A 33 16.80 6.74 -31.12
C GLU A 33 16.07 6.18 -29.86
N LEU A 34 14.80 6.59 -29.70
CA LEU A 34 13.97 6.18 -28.55
C LEU A 34 13.80 4.66 -28.54
N GLY A 35 14.19 4.03 -27.43
CA GLY A 35 14.20 2.58 -27.26
C GLY A 35 15.56 1.92 -27.46
N THR A 36 16.60 2.68 -27.78
CA THR A 36 17.99 2.17 -27.84
C THR A 36 18.77 2.37 -26.55
N LYS A 37 18.23 3.17 -25.61
CA LYS A 37 18.75 3.40 -24.26
C LYS A 37 17.60 3.67 -23.32
N PHE A 38 17.80 3.44 -22.02
CA PHE A 38 16.86 3.89 -20.99
C PHE A 38 17.11 5.34 -20.61
N SER A 39 16.08 6.18 -20.76
CA SER A 39 16.09 7.56 -20.29
C SER A 39 16.00 7.64 -18.77
N ARG A 40 16.81 8.49 -18.14
CA ARG A 40 16.67 8.81 -16.71
C ARG A 40 15.48 9.72 -16.48
N HIS A 41 14.97 9.75 -15.26
CA HIS A 41 13.81 10.58 -14.93
C HIS A 41 13.98 12.06 -15.31
N ASN A 42 15.14 12.65 -15.08
CA ASN A 42 15.40 14.03 -15.44
C ASN A 42 15.27 14.29 -16.96
N GLN A 43 15.74 13.36 -17.81
CA GLN A 43 15.63 13.49 -19.28
C GLN A 43 14.15 13.47 -19.73
N VAL A 44 13.34 12.60 -19.12
CA VAL A 44 11.89 12.54 -19.35
C VAL A 44 11.22 13.87 -18.95
N VAL A 45 11.50 14.35 -17.75
CA VAL A 45 10.97 15.63 -17.24
C VAL A 45 11.39 16.80 -18.14
N ASP A 46 12.64 16.82 -18.60
CA ASP A 46 13.13 17.90 -19.48
C ASP A 46 12.45 17.86 -20.86
N TYR A 47 12.15 16.67 -21.39
CA TYR A 47 11.35 16.55 -22.61
C TYR A 47 9.92 17.11 -22.42
N PHE A 48 9.25 16.75 -21.32
CA PHE A 48 7.91 17.27 -21.00
C PHE A 48 7.91 18.79 -20.79
N LYS A 49 8.92 19.36 -20.16
CA LYS A 49 9.12 20.82 -20.02
C LYS A 49 9.32 21.47 -21.38
N TYR A 50 10.16 20.87 -22.22
CA TYR A 50 10.39 21.37 -23.59
C TYR A 50 9.07 21.45 -24.35
N VAL A 51 8.29 20.36 -24.42
CA VAL A 51 7.01 20.33 -25.14
C VAL A 51 6.01 21.34 -24.55
N SER A 52 5.93 21.45 -23.23
CA SER A 52 5.06 22.42 -22.55
C SER A 52 5.45 23.86 -22.82
N THR A 53 6.74 24.15 -23.01
CA THR A 53 7.24 25.48 -23.36
C THR A 53 6.91 25.84 -24.81
N GLU A 54 7.21 24.92 -25.74
CA GLU A 54 6.98 25.14 -27.18
C GLU A 54 5.48 25.16 -27.56
N LEU A 55 4.66 24.36 -26.86
CA LEU A 55 3.23 24.24 -27.12
C LEU A 55 2.39 24.65 -25.89
N SER A 56 2.71 25.76 -25.25
CA SER A 56 2.04 26.23 -24.03
C SER A 56 0.52 26.44 -24.19
N ASN A 57 0.03 26.58 -25.40
CA ASN A 57 -1.40 26.64 -25.71
C ASN A 57 -2.09 25.27 -25.82
N LYS A 58 -1.35 24.14 -25.79
CA LYS A 58 -1.88 22.77 -25.85
C LYS A 58 -1.46 21.91 -24.66
N VAL A 59 -0.34 22.22 -24.02
CA VAL A 59 0.26 21.43 -22.95
C VAL A 59 0.63 22.32 -21.77
N ILE A 60 0.08 22.00 -20.60
CA ILE A 60 0.47 22.62 -19.32
C ILE A 60 1.12 21.55 -18.47
N LEU A 61 2.28 21.82 -17.88
CA LEU A 61 2.98 20.94 -16.98
C LEU A 61 2.84 21.43 -15.54
N GLU A 62 2.39 20.57 -14.63
CA GLU A 62 2.22 20.86 -13.19
C GLU A 62 3.09 19.93 -12.35
N LYS A 63 3.90 20.47 -11.44
CA LYS A 63 4.55 19.70 -10.38
C LYS A 63 3.54 19.47 -9.27
N TYR A 64 3.15 18.21 -9.02
CA TYR A 64 2.18 17.88 -7.98
C TYR A 64 2.82 17.32 -6.70
N GLY A 65 4.09 16.95 -6.74
CA GLY A 65 4.76 16.40 -5.58
C GLY A 65 6.26 16.20 -5.76
N GLU A 66 6.83 15.46 -4.82
CA GLU A 66 8.25 15.12 -4.79
C GLU A 66 8.45 13.81 -4.02
N THR A 67 9.32 12.91 -4.51
CA THR A 67 9.61 11.63 -3.86
C THR A 67 10.45 11.80 -2.59
N ASN A 68 10.66 10.69 -1.87
CA ASN A 68 11.57 10.66 -0.72
C ASN A 68 13.03 10.95 -1.12
N GLU A 69 13.45 10.64 -2.35
CA GLU A 69 14.77 10.97 -2.89
C GLU A 69 14.80 12.34 -3.60
N ARG A 70 13.77 13.16 -3.41
CA ARG A 70 13.65 14.56 -3.91
C ARG A 70 13.57 14.67 -5.43
N ARG A 71 13.07 13.62 -6.12
CA ARG A 71 12.73 13.70 -7.54
C ARG A 71 11.34 14.30 -7.69
N PRO A 72 11.17 15.28 -8.61
CA PRO A 72 9.87 15.92 -8.80
C PRO A 72 8.88 15.00 -9.50
N LEU A 73 7.62 15.05 -9.06
CA LEU A 73 6.49 14.37 -9.67
C LEU A 73 5.69 15.37 -10.51
N TYR A 74 5.46 15.05 -11.79
CA TYR A 74 4.79 15.93 -12.74
C TYR A 74 3.60 15.25 -13.41
N VAL A 75 2.56 16.06 -13.70
CA VAL A 75 1.54 15.71 -14.68
C VAL A 75 1.51 16.76 -15.79
N SER A 76 1.11 16.34 -16.98
CA SER A 76 0.80 17.26 -18.08
C SER A 76 -0.67 17.20 -18.43
N TYR A 77 -1.27 18.39 -18.65
CA TYR A 77 -2.62 18.56 -19.18
C TYR A 77 -2.50 18.84 -20.67
N ILE A 78 -3.07 17.95 -21.48
CA ILE A 78 -2.93 17.95 -22.93
C ILE A 78 -4.32 18.05 -23.53
N SER A 79 -4.60 19.13 -24.27
CA SER A 79 -5.91 19.33 -24.92
C SER A 79 -5.81 20.33 -26.10
N SER A 80 -6.96 20.65 -26.72
CA SER A 80 -6.99 21.72 -27.71
C SER A 80 -6.76 23.08 -27.05
N PRO A 81 -6.30 24.11 -27.80
CA PRO A 81 -6.09 25.45 -27.27
C PRO A 81 -7.34 26.02 -26.57
N GLU A 82 -8.50 25.77 -27.11
CA GLU A 82 -9.78 26.23 -26.55
C GLU A 82 -10.07 25.57 -25.20
N ASN A 83 -9.74 24.29 -25.04
CA ASN A 83 -9.92 23.56 -23.79
C ASN A 83 -8.88 23.96 -22.73
N ILE A 84 -7.65 24.19 -23.13
CA ILE A 84 -6.58 24.66 -22.23
C ILE A 84 -6.94 26.03 -21.62
N LEU A 85 -7.50 26.95 -22.42
CA LEU A 85 -8.00 28.23 -21.90
C LEU A 85 -9.13 28.07 -20.85
N LYS A 86 -9.88 26.98 -20.90
CA LYS A 86 -10.99 26.65 -20.00
C LYS A 86 -10.68 25.54 -19.01
N LEU A 87 -9.40 25.21 -18.79
CA LEU A 87 -8.96 24.07 -18.00
C LEU A 87 -9.63 24.02 -16.61
N GLU A 88 -9.62 25.15 -15.90
CA GLU A 88 -10.23 25.25 -14.56
C GLU A 88 -11.78 25.17 -14.60
N GLU A 89 -12.40 25.66 -15.65
CA GLU A 89 -13.85 25.53 -15.82
C GLU A 89 -14.25 24.08 -16.10
N ILE A 90 -13.48 23.35 -16.93
CA ILE A 90 -13.68 21.92 -17.19
C ILE A 90 -13.55 21.13 -15.88
N ARG A 91 -12.51 21.40 -15.09
CA ARG A 91 -12.30 20.79 -13.79
C ARG A 91 -13.47 21.03 -12.84
N LYS A 92 -13.88 22.27 -12.65
CA LYS A 92 -15.01 22.66 -11.77
C LYS A 92 -16.32 22.05 -12.24
N ASN A 93 -16.59 22.06 -13.55
CA ASN A 93 -17.78 21.44 -14.11
C ASN A 93 -17.84 19.95 -13.84
N ASN A 94 -16.72 19.22 -14.01
CA ASN A 94 -16.64 17.80 -13.73
C ASN A 94 -16.93 17.52 -12.24
N LEU A 95 -16.25 18.21 -11.32
CA LEU A 95 -16.49 18.03 -9.86
C LEU A 95 -17.89 18.44 -9.41
N ASN A 96 -18.49 19.43 -10.06
CA ASN A 96 -19.89 19.82 -9.80
C ASN A 96 -20.85 18.69 -10.22
N ASN A 97 -20.59 18.05 -11.35
CA ASN A 97 -21.37 16.91 -11.84
C ASN A 97 -21.33 15.69 -10.88
N THR A 98 -20.23 15.52 -10.12
CA THR A 98 -20.11 14.47 -9.09
C THR A 98 -20.78 14.81 -7.76
N GLY A 99 -21.16 16.08 -7.54
CA GLY A 99 -21.63 16.55 -6.26
C GLY A 99 -20.56 16.74 -5.19
N VAL A 100 -19.28 16.52 -5.50
CA VAL A 100 -18.13 16.78 -4.62
C VAL A 100 -17.95 18.28 -4.42
N LEU A 101 -18.04 19.05 -5.52
CA LEU A 101 -18.00 20.51 -5.49
C LEU A 101 -19.39 21.08 -5.79
N LYS A 102 -19.78 22.14 -5.10
CA LYS A 102 -20.93 22.96 -5.46
C LYS A 102 -20.43 24.21 -6.18
N SER A 103 -20.62 24.26 -7.48
CA SER A 103 -20.20 25.38 -8.34
C SER A 103 -21.35 25.82 -9.26
N ASN A 104 -21.35 27.08 -9.64
CA ASN A 104 -22.26 27.61 -10.66
C ASN A 104 -21.74 27.39 -12.08
N THR A 105 -20.56 26.80 -12.25
CA THR A 105 -19.99 26.50 -13.56
C THR A 105 -20.82 25.43 -14.26
N LYS A 106 -21.28 25.75 -15.47
CA LYS A 106 -22.00 24.83 -16.35
C LYS A 106 -21.37 24.90 -17.72
N LEU A 107 -20.77 23.81 -18.16
CA LEU A 107 -20.30 23.61 -19.52
C LEU A 107 -21.06 22.47 -20.17
N ASP A 108 -21.02 22.42 -21.49
CA ASP A 108 -21.47 21.25 -22.23
C ASP A 108 -20.60 20.04 -21.80
N ASN A 109 -21.27 18.94 -21.44
CA ASN A 109 -20.60 17.71 -21.01
C ASN A 109 -20.11 16.91 -22.21
N ASN A 110 -19.16 17.46 -22.95
CA ASN A 110 -18.61 16.88 -24.18
C ASN A 110 -17.08 16.72 -24.17
N ILE A 111 -16.43 16.98 -23.04
CA ILE A 111 -14.99 16.76 -22.85
C ILE A 111 -14.80 15.54 -21.96
N ALA A 112 -14.16 14.49 -22.47
CA ALA A 112 -13.74 13.35 -21.68
C ALA A 112 -12.40 13.63 -21.00
N ILE A 113 -12.29 13.38 -19.69
CA ILE A 113 -11.03 13.46 -18.96
C ILE A 113 -10.42 12.06 -18.92
N VAL A 114 -9.22 11.92 -19.51
CA VAL A 114 -8.49 10.66 -19.64
C VAL A 114 -7.17 10.78 -18.87
N TRP A 115 -6.96 9.92 -17.87
CA TRP A 115 -5.71 9.86 -17.12
C TRP A 115 -4.87 8.69 -17.63
N LEU A 116 -3.65 8.98 -18.09
CA LEU A 116 -2.65 8.00 -18.50
C LEU A 116 -1.50 8.02 -17.50
N SER A 117 -1.31 6.92 -16.81
CA SER A 117 -0.44 6.74 -15.66
C SER A 117 0.67 5.77 -16.00
N TYR A 118 1.93 6.22 -15.99
CA TYR A 118 3.07 5.45 -16.44
C TYR A 118 4.05 5.17 -15.31
N ASN A 119 4.69 4.00 -15.32
CA ASN A 119 5.84 3.63 -14.51
C ASN A 119 5.59 3.68 -13.00
N VAL A 120 4.50 3.11 -12.54
CA VAL A 120 4.25 2.91 -11.10
C VAL A 120 5.24 1.90 -10.52
N HIS A 121 5.66 0.91 -11.31
CA HIS A 121 6.81 0.06 -11.03
C HIS A 121 8.02 0.54 -11.82
N GLY A 122 9.08 0.95 -11.12
CA GLY A 122 10.18 1.67 -11.77
C GLY A 122 10.98 0.84 -12.77
N ASN A 123 11.08 -0.49 -12.59
CA ASN A 123 11.76 -1.39 -13.50
C ASN A 123 10.90 -1.86 -14.70
N GLU A 124 9.61 -1.56 -14.70
CA GLU A 124 8.71 -1.72 -15.85
C GLU A 124 8.89 -0.51 -16.79
N SER A 125 10.05 -0.45 -17.40
CA SER A 125 10.66 0.81 -17.82
C SER A 125 10.25 1.28 -19.22
N SER A 126 9.61 0.46 -20.05
CA SER A 126 9.14 0.83 -21.40
C SER A 126 8.02 1.87 -21.36
N SER A 127 7.22 1.87 -20.30
CA SER A 127 6.06 2.74 -20.18
C SER A 127 6.43 4.24 -20.15
N THR A 128 7.47 4.63 -19.42
CA THR A 128 7.96 6.03 -19.39
C THR A 128 8.47 6.49 -20.76
N GLU A 129 9.16 5.63 -21.51
CA GLU A 129 9.58 5.91 -22.88
C GLU A 129 8.36 6.09 -23.79
N ALA A 130 7.36 5.21 -23.63
CA ALA A 130 6.09 5.32 -24.36
C ALA A 130 5.32 6.61 -24.01
N ALA A 131 5.42 7.14 -22.78
CA ALA A 131 4.79 8.39 -22.41
C ALA A 131 5.32 9.56 -23.25
N MET A 132 6.64 9.66 -23.47
CA MET A 132 7.22 10.69 -24.33
C MET A 132 6.72 10.59 -25.79
N LYS A 133 6.67 9.38 -26.32
CA LYS A 133 6.15 9.13 -27.69
C LYS A 133 4.67 9.42 -27.79
N THR A 134 3.88 9.01 -26.80
CA THR A 134 2.42 9.27 -26.78
C THR A 134 2.13 10.76 -26.71
N LEU A 135 2.86 11.54 -25.90
CA LEU A 135 2.75 13.00 -25.86
C LEU A 135 3.02 13.60 -27.23
N TYR A 136 4.14 13.23 -27.87
CA TYR A 136 4.51 13.73 -29.19
C TYR A 136 3.44 13.44 -30.25
N GLU A 137 2.96 12.19 -30.32
CA GLU A 137 1.94 11.78 -31.28
C GLU A 137 0.59 12.52 -31.07
N LEU A 138 0.18 12.72 -29.82
CA LEU A 138 -1.05 13.44 -29.47
C LEU A 138 -1.02 14.90 -29.96
N VAL A 139 0.08 15.62 -29.72
CA VAL A 139 0.14 17.06 -30.03
C VAL A 139 0.44 17.33 -31.51
N THR A 140 1.00 16.37 -32.25
CA THR A 140 1.37 16.49 -33.68
C THR A 140 0.36 15.78 -34.59
N LYS A 141 0.26 14.45 -34.51
CA LYS A 141 -0.51 13.66 -35.50
C LYS A 141 -1.96 13.42 -35.11
N LYS A 142 -2.28 13.46 -33.79
CA LYS A 142 -3.59 13.09 -33.22
C LYS A 142 -4.33 14.28 -32.59
N SER A 143 -3.92 15.49 -32.86
CA SER A 143 -4.46 16.71 -32.25
C SER A 143 -5.96 16.93 -32.45
N SER A 144 -6.57 16.30 -33.43
CA SER A 144 -8.04 16.33 -33.64
C SER A 144 -8.83 15.67 -32.49
N TRP A 145 -8.27 14.65 -31.82
CA TRP A 145 -8.93 13.98 -30.69
C TRP A 145 -8.96 14.87 -29.44
N LEU A 146 -8.02 15.80 -29.33
CA LEU A 146 -7.90 16.73 -28.22
C LEU A 146 -9.04 17.76 -28.15
N LYS A 147 -9.86 17.89 -29.21
CA LYS A 147 -11.05 18.74 -29.17
C LYS A 147 -12.08 18.26 -28.16
N ASN A 148 -12.21 16.94 -27.99
CA ASN A 148 -13.20 16.31 -27.12
C ASN A 148 -12.57 15.61 -25.93
N THR A 149 -11.25 15.74 -25.73
CA THR A 149 -10.55 15.13 -24.60
C THR A 149 -9.63 16.12 -23.91
N LEU A 150 -9.54 15.98 -22.59
CA LEU A 150 -8.46 16.46 -21.77
C LEU A 150 -7.66 15.24 -21.29
N VAL A 151 -6.45 15.08 -21.76
CA VAL A 151 -5.55 14.01 -21.33
C VAL A 151 -4.68 14.54 -20.19
N ILE A 152 -4.73 13.85 -19.05
CA ILE A 152 -3.83 14.05 -17.90
C ILE A 152 -2.81 12.94 -17.97
N MET A 153 -1.55 13.28 -18.16
CA MET A 153 -0.48 12.30 -18.33
C MET A 153 0.54 12.42 -17.19
N ASP A 154 0.68 11.35 -16.41
CA ASP A 154 1.73 11.20 -15.41
C ASP A 154 2.85 10.31 -16.00
N PRO A 155 3.98 10.90 -16.45
CA PRO A 155 4.99 10.15 -17.21
C PRO A 155 5.82 9.19 -16.36
N CYS A 156 5.86 9.37 -15.05
CA CYS A 156 6.65 8.52 -14.14
C CYS A 156 6.23 8.71 -12.68
N ILE A 157 5.40 7.80 -12.18
CA ILE A 157 4.91 7.84 -10.79
C ILE A 157 6.00 7.45 -9.79
N ASN A 158 6.92 6.55 -10.19
CA ASN A 158 7.99 6.03 -9.34
C ASN A 158 9.38 6.36 -9.88
N PRO A 159 9.78 7.65 -9.87
CA PRO A 159 11.09 8.02 -10.39
C PRO A 159 12.26 7.48 -9.56
N ASP A 160 12.09 7.15 -8.28
CA ASP A 160 13.13 6.56 -7.46
C ASP A 160 13.45 5.12 -7.91
N GLY A 161 12.40 4.32 -8.14
CA GLY A 161 12.54 2.98 -8.72
C GLY A 161 13.04 3.01 -10.16
N ARG A 162 12.53 3.94 -10.98
CA ARG A 162 12.95 4.14 -12.37
C ARG A 162 14.45 4.40 -12.48
N ASP A 163 14.97 5.38 -11.74
CA ASP A 163 16.37 5.73 -11.81
C ASP A 163 17.27 4.64 -11.20
N ARG A 164 16.78 3.87 -10.21
CA ARG A 164 17.49 2.71 -9.68
C ARG A 164 17.72 1.68 -10.79
N TYR A 165 16.67 1.33 -11.53
CA TYR A 165 16.75 0.39 -12.65
C TYR A 165 17.58 0.94 -13.82
N ALA A 166 17.26 2.13 -14.33
CA ALA A 166 17.93 2.70 -15.50
C ALA A 166 19.42 2.93 -15.27
N ASN A 167 19.84 3.37 -14.07
CA ASN A 167 21.25 3.55 -13.75
C ASN A 167 21.97 2.20 -13.63
N TRP A 168 21.33 1.19 -13.03
CA TRP A 168 21.91 -0.16 -12.98
C TRP A 168 22.04 -0.75 -14.37
N TYR A 169 20.99 -0.69 -15.20
CA TYR A 169 21.02 -1.24 -16.56
C TYR A 169 22.11 -0.59 -17.41
N ASN A 170 22.15 0.75 -17.46
CA ASN A 170 23.15 1.50 -18.23
C ASN A 170 24.62 1.24 -17.79
N GLN A 171 24.84 0.67 -16.60
CA GLN A 171 26.18 0.24 -16.13
C GLN A 171 26.52 -1.19 -16.51
N ASN A 172 25.53 -1.99 -16.90
CA ASN A 172 25.66 -3.42 -17.13
C ASN A 172 25.33 -3.85 -18.57
N GLU A 173 24.76 -2.93 -19.39
CA GLU A 173 24.44 -3.21 -20.79
C GLU A 173 25.67 -3.66 -21.56
N THR A 174 25.48 -4.61 -22.49
CA THR A 174 26.55 -5.09 -23.37
C THR A 174 26.45 -4.49 -24.78
N ILE A 175 27.61 -4.29 -25.46
CA ILE A 175 27.67 -3.80 -26.83
C ILE A 175 28.52 -4.79 -27.64
N PRO A 176 27.98 -5.42 -28.69
CA PRO A 176 26.59 -5.29 -29.21
C PRO A 176 25.53 -5.83 -28.23
N LEU A 177 24.29 -5.41 -28.42
CA LEU A 177 23.12 -5.83 -27.63
C LEU A 177 23.05 -7.35 -27.51
N ASN A 178 22.86 -7.86 -26.31
CA ASN A 178 22.73 -9.29 -26.02
C ASN A 178 21.31 -9.60 -25.48
N SER A 179 20.59 -10.47 -26.18
CA SER A 179 19.24 -10.89 -25.81
C SER A 179 19.17 -12.16 -24.97
N ASP A 180 20.31 -12.77 -24.61
CA ASP A 180 20.35 -13.99 -23.79
C ASP A 180 19.92 -13.65 -22.34
N TYR A 181 18.79 -14.19 -21.92
CA TYR A 181 18.22 -14.00 -20.58
C TYR A 181 19.19 -14.34 -19.42
N ASN A 182 20.16 -15.21 -19.65
CA ASN A 182 21.11 -15.61 -18.60
C ASN A 182 22.20 -14.57 -18.34
N THR A 183 22.27 -13.50 -19.13
CA THR A 183 23.29 -12.47 -18.96
C THR A 183 22.98 -11.51 -17.83
N ARG A 184 24.01 -10.80 -17.36
CA ARG A 184 23.92 -9.94 -16.19
C ARG A 184 22.89 -8.82 -16.34
N GLU A 185 22.71 -8.29 -17.53
CA GLU A 185 21.80 -7.20 -17.84
C GLU A 185 20.31 -7.57 -17.76
N HIS A 186 19.99 -8.88 -17.59
CA HIS A 186 18.64 -9.40 -17.36
C HIS A 186 18.41 -9.84 -15.90
N ASN A 187 19.40 -9.65 -15.03
CA ASN A 187 19.35 -10.08 -13.63
C ASN A 187 19.54 -8.88 -12.69
N GLU A 188 18.47 -8.13 -12.48
CA GLU A 188 18.46 -6.97 -11.61
C GLU A 188 18.80 -7.37 -10.15
N PRO A 189 19.76 -6.68 -9.48
CA PRO A 189 20.13 -7.03 -8.11
C PRO A 189 19.07 -6.55 -7.10
N TRP A 190 19.01 -7.23 -5.97
CA TRP A 190 18.22 -6.76 -4.82
C TRP A 190 18.58 -5.30 -4.45
N PRO A 191 17.60 -4.42 -4.15
CA PRO A 191 16.17 -4.67 -3.94
C PRO A 191 15.32 -4.58 -5.21
N GLY A 192 15.90 -4.31 -6.38
CA GLY A 192 15.22 -4.05 -7.64
C GLY A 192 14.60 -2.66 -7.75
N GLY A 193 14.26 -2.26 -8.99
CA GLY A 193 13.64 -0.96 -9.29
C GLY A 193 12.11 -0.97 -9.20
N ARG A 194 11.46 -2.11 -8.95
CA ARG A 194 10.00 -2.18 -8.89
C ARG A 194 9.39 -1.20 -7.91
N ALA A 195 9.89 -1.21 -6.69
CA ALA A 195 9.36 -0.46 -5.57
C ALA A 195 9.95 0.96 -5.46
N ASN A 196 9.28 1.85 -4.67
CA ASN A 196 9.77 3.20 -4.40
C ASN A 196 11.01 3.23 -3.47
N HIS A 197 11.34 4.39 -2.89
CA HIS A 197 12.45 4.54 -1.94
C HIS A 197 12.37 3.58 -0.74
N TYR A 198 11.22 3.52 -0.06
CA TYR A 198 11.00 2.62 1.08
C TYR A 198 10.61 1.20 0.69
N LEU A 199 10.80 0.83 -0.55
CA LEU A 199 10.50 -0.48 -1.11
C LEU A 199 9.02 -0.87 -0.97
N PHE A 200 8.12 0.09 -1.18
CA PHE A 200 6.68 -0.16 -1.30
C PHE A 200 6.28 -0.30 -2.76
N ASP A 201 5.37 -1.24 -3.02
CA ASP A 201 4.65 -1.33 -4.27
C ASP A 201 3.57 -0.24 -4.31
N LEU A 202 3.78 0.81 -5.12
CA LEU A 202 2.86 1.93 -5.24
C LEU A 202 1.52 1.54 -5.92
N ASN A 203 1.50 0.38 -6.62
CA ASN A 203 0.26 -0.22 -7.13
C ASN A 203 -0.45 -1.09 -6.09
N ARG A 204 -0.09 -0.98 -4.83
CA ARG A 204 -0.78 -1.56 -3.67
C ARG A 204 -1.16 -0.52 -2.63
N ASP A 205 -0.94 0.78 -2.92
CA ASP A 205 -1.02 1.87 -1.94
C ASP A 205 -2.05 2.96 -2.28
N TRP A 206 -2.89 2.77 -3.33
CA TRP A 206 -3.92 3.73 -3.73
C TRP A 206 -4.97 3.99 -2.64
N ALA A 207 -5.41 2.95 -1.92
CA ALA A 207 -6.40 3.06 -0.86
C ALA A 207 -5.78 3.30 0.52
N TRP A 208 -4.51 2.94 0.73
CA TRP A 208 -3.89 2.99 2.06
C TRP A 208 -3.08 4.25 2.31
N LEU A 209 -2.57 4.89 1.26
CA LEU A 209 -1.89 6.18 1.29
C LEU A 209 -0.69 6.20 2.27
N THR A 210 0.00 5.09 2.38
CA THR A 210 1.12 4.96 3.31
C THR A 210 2.36 5.68 2.78
N GLN A 211 2.49 5.79 1.45
CA GLN A 211 3.62 6.43 0.79
C GLN A 211 3.31 7.88 0.40
N LYS A 212 4.35 8.69 0.34
CA LYS A 212 4.24 10.13 -0.01
C LYS A 212 3.73 10.30 -1.43
N GLU A 213 4.27 9.54 -2.38
CA GLU A 213 3.89 9.54 -3.78
C GLU A 213 2.39 9.25 -3.96
N SER A 214 1.85 8.30 -3.22
CA SER A 214 0.42 7.95 -3.24
C SER A 214 -0.45 9.07 -2.70
N ARG A 215 -0.03 9.74 -1.62
CA ARG A 215 -0.77 10.87 -1.05
C ARG A 215 -0.78 12.07 -1.99
N ASP A 216 0.38 12.46 -2.51
CA ASP A 216 0.51 13.59 -3.43
C ASP A 216 -0.33 13.35 -4.71
N ARG A 217 -0.28 12.12 -5.24
CA ARG A 217 -1.08 11.70 -6.39
C ARG A 217 -2.58 11.73 -6.10
N LEU A 218 -3.04 11.20 -4.96
CA LEU A 218 -4.46 11.20 -4.63
C LEU A 218 -5.01 12.61 -4.42
N GLU A 219 -4.25 13.52 -3.81
CA GLU A 219 -4.66 14.92 -3.67
C GLU A 219 -4.96 15.53 -5.06
N LEU A 220 -4.09 15.29 -6.04
CA LEU A 220 -4.31 15.74 -7.41
C LEU A 220 -5.47 14.99 -8.08
N TYR A 221 -5.54 13.66 -7.90
CA TYR A 221 -6.60 12.82 -8.47
C TYR A 221 -8.00 13.27 -8.03
N ASN A 222 -8.16 13.60 -6.75
CA ASN A 222 -9.41 14.13 -6.18
C ASN A 222 -9.82 15.48 -6.80
N LYS A 223 -8.87 16.28 -7.30
CA LYS A 223 -9.17 17.55 -8.00
C LYS A 223 -9.76 17.31 -9.38
N TRP A 224 -9.58 16.13 -9.99
CA TRP A 224 -9.96 15.86 -11.36
C TRP A 224 -11.06 14.80 -11.52
N LEU A 225 -10.98 13.68 -10.82
CA LEU A 225 -11.88 12.52 -10.93
C LEU A 225 -12.13 12.15 -12.41
N PRO A 226 -11.15 11.56 -13.12
CA PRO A 226 -11.22 11.34 -14.56
C PRO A 226 -12.30 10.30 -14.94
N HIS A 227 -12.74 10.36 -16.20
CA HIS A 227 -13.69 9.38 -16.77
C HIS A 227 -13.01 8.06 -17.15
N ILE A 228 -11.75 8.12 -17.55
CA ILE A 228 -10.91 6.98 -17.94
C ILE A 228 -9.60 7.06 -17.15
N HIS A 229 -9.13 5.92 -16.65
CA HIS A 229 -7.80 5.79 -16.06
C HIS A 229 -7.11 4.56 -16.61
N VAL A 230 -5.86 4.72 -17.04
CA VAL A 230 -5.03 3.61 -17.50
C VAL A 230 -3.72 3.60 -16.71
N ASP A 231 -3.35 2.45 -16.19
CA ASP A 231 -2.06 2.19 -15.55
C ASP A 231 -1.23 1.28 -16.47
N PHE A 232 -0.02 1.74 -16.86
CA PHE A 232 0.84 1.05 -17.81
C PHE A 232 1.93 0.25 -17.09
N HIS A 233 1.95 -1.06 -17.32
CA HIS A 233 2.76 -2.06 -16.61
C HIS A 233 3.53 -2.99 -17.54
N GLU A 234 4.40 -3.81 -16.94
CA GLU A 234 5.03 -4.93 -17.60
C GLU A 234 4.87 -6.22 -16.77
N GLN A 235 4.65 -7.32 -17.46
CA GLN A 235 4.57 -8.69 -16.94
C GLN A 235 5.77 -9.54 -17.43
N GLY A 236 5.76 -10.86 -17.20
CA GLY A 236 6.85 -11.74 -17.59
C GLY A 236 7.20 -11.67 -19.08
N ILE A 237 8.46 -11.93 -19.43
CA ILE A 237 9.00 -11.81 -20.81
C ILE A 237 8.33 -12.74 -21.82
N ASP A 238 7.73 -13.84 -21.38
CA ASP A 238 7.04 -14.83 -22.22
C ASP A 238 5.56 -14.52 -22.43
N GLU A 239 5.04 -13.46 -21.81
CA GLU A 239 3.60 -13.15 -21.84
C GLU A 239 3.27 -12.20 -22.99
N PRO A 240 2.22 -12.47 -23.79
CA PRO A 240 1.74 -11.51 -24.79
C PRO A 240 1.15 -10.26 -24.12
N TYR A 241 0.80 -9.26 -24.91
CA TYR A 241 0.24 -8.02 -24.37
C TYR A 241 -1.14 -8.25 -23.72
N TYR A 242 -1.40 -7.60 -22.57
CA TYR A 242 -2.72 -7.59 -21.93
C TYR A 242 -3.35 -6.20 -21.98
N PHE A 243 -4.65 -6.15 -22.28
CA PHE A 243 -5.52 -5.00 -22.09
C PHE A 243 -6.94 -5.42 -21.73
N ALA A 244 -7.74 -4.47 -21.22
CA ALA A 244 -9.13 -4.70 -20.82
C ALA A 244 -9.97 -5.39 -21.91
N PRO A 245 -11.03 -6.11 -21.57
CA PRO A 245 -11.66 -6.17 -20.24
C PRO A 245 -10.95 -7.09 -19.25
N ALA A 246 -11.12 -6.76 -17.98
CA ALA A 246 -10.51 -7.47 -16.85
C ALA A 246 -11.09 -8.88 -16.65
N ALA A 247 -10.37 -9.71 -15.88
CA ALA A 247 -10.83 -11.01 -15.40
C ALA A 247 -11.85 -10.88 -14.27
N GLU A 248 -12.67 -11.92 -14.05
CA GLU A 248 -13.39 -12.08 -12.79
C GLU A 248 -12.41 -12.54 -11.66
N PRO A 249 -12.65 -12.20 -10.39
CA PRO A 249 -13.86 -11.53 -9.89
C PRO A 249 -13.80 -10.00 -10.03
N LEU A 250 -14.89 -9.41 -10.47
CA LEU A 250 -15.10 -7.97 -10.41
C LEU A 250 -15.92 -7.64 -9.16
N HIS A 251 -15.53 -6.59 -8.43
CA HIS A 251 -16.30 -6.14 -7.26
C HIS A 251 -17.74 -5.75 -7.66
N GLU A 252 -18.73 -6.06 -6.80
CA GLU A 252 -20.16 -5.85 -7.11
C GLU A 252 -20.56 -4.38 -7.34
N GLU A 253 -19.76 -3.42 -6.84
CA GLU A 253 -20.01 -2.00 -7.05
C GLU A 253 -19.58 -1.47 -8.43
N ILE A 254 -18.87 -2.27 -9.22
CA ILE A 254 -18.51 -1.95 -10.60
C ILE A 254 -19.76 -2.09 -11.47
N THR A 255 -20.14 -0.99 -12.10
CA THR A 255 -21.38 -0.91 -12.87
C THR A 255 -21.33 -1.67 -14.20
N ASP A 256 -22.50 -2.10 -14.71
CA ASP A 256 -22.60 -2.75 -16.03
C ASP A 256 -22.07 -1.84 -17.16
N TRP A 257 -22.23 -0.53 -17.01
CA TRP A 257 -21.65 0.44 -17.93
C TRP A 257 -20.13 0.38 -17.97
N GLN A 258 -19.47 0.38 -16.81
CA GLN A 258 -18.01 0.28 -16.72
C GLN A 258 -17.51 -1.03 -17.35
N ARG A 259 -18.14 -2.16 -17.01
CA ARG A 259 -17.84 -3.49 -17.59
C ARG A 259 -17.96 -3.46 -19.12
N LYS A 260 -19.06 -2.91 -19.64
CA LYS A 260 -19.31 -2.84 -21.08
C LYS A 260 -18.33 -1.95 -21.80
N PHE A 261 -18.00 -0.78 -21.24
CA PHE A 261 -17.09 0.14 -21.91
C PHE A 261 -15.64 -0.35 -21.92
N GLN A 262 -15.22 -1.15 -20.93
CA GLN A 262 -13.95 -1.88 -21.02
C GLN A 262 -13.89 -2.81 -22.24
N ILE A 263 -14.99 -3.48 -22.58
CA ILE A 263 -15.09 -4.29 -23.82
C ILE A 263 -14.95 -3.40 -25.07
N ASP A 264 -15.62 -2.25 -25.08
CA ASP A 264 -15.54 -1.32 -26.21
C ASP A 264 -14.10 -0.81 -26.42
N ILE A 265 -13.38 -0.49 -25.33
CA ILE A 265 -11.96 -0.11 -25.36
C ILE A 265 -11.08 -1.27 -25.84
N GLY A 266 -11.29 -2.48 -25.30
CA GLY A 266 -10.57 -3.68 -25.71
C GLY A 266 -10.71 -3.97 -27.20
N ASN A 267 -11.93 -3.88 -27.73
CA ASN A 267 -12.19 -4.02 -29.17
C ASN A 267 -11.49 -2.94 -30.01
N ASN A 268 -11.33 -1.72 -29.48
CA ASN A 268 -10.60 -0.67 -30.16
C ASN A 268 -9.08 -0.95 -30.18
N ASN A 269 -8.52 -1.43 -29.08
CA ASN A 269 -7.11 -1.84 -29.00
C ASN A 269 -6.83 -3.03 -29.94
N ALA A 270 -7.71 -4.04 -29.93
CA ALA A 270 -7.58 -5.24 -30.76
C ALA A 270 -7.44 -4.90 -32.26
N LYS A 271 -8.18 -3.91 -32.80
CA LYS A 271 -8.05 -3.48 -34.21
C LYS A 271 -6.61 -3.11 -34.60
N TYR A 272 -5.90 -2.46 -33.68
CA TYR A 272 -4.52 -2.05 -33.92
C TYR A 272 -3.55 -3.21 -33.78
N PHE A 273 -3.77 -4.08 -32.79
CA PHE A 273 -2.96 -5.26 -32.55
C PHE A 273 -3.09 -6.27 -33.67
N ASP A 274 -4.33 -6.59 -34.10
CA ASP A 274 -4.62 -7.47 -35.24
C ASP A 274 -3.96 -6.97 -36.53
N LYS A 275 -4.05 -5.66 -36.78
CA LYS A 275 -3.43 -5.02 -37.95
C LYS A 275 -1.92 -5.17 -38.00
N ASN A 276 -1.26 -5.17 -36.83
CA ASN A 276 0.19 -5.27 -36.72
C ASN A 276 0.67 -6.71 -36.47
N GLY A 277 -0.25 -7.68 -36.31
CA GLY A 277 0.07 -9.08 -36.00
C GLY A 277 0.60 -9.31 -34.60
N TRP A 278 0.29 -8.41 -33.65
CA TRP A 278 0.74 -8.52 -32.27
C TRP A 278 -0.22 -9.37 -31.45
N LEU A 279 0.33 -10.32 -30.66
CA LEU A 279 -0.48 -11.16 -29.79
C LEU A 279 -0.92 -10.40 -28.53
N TYR A 280 -2.14 -10.72 -28.07
CA TYR A 280 -2.71 -10.16 -26.85
C TYR A 280 -3.69 -11.13 -26.22
N PHE A 281 -4.03 -10.88 -24.94
CA PHE A 281 -5.11 -11.56 -24.24
C PHE A 281 -5.94 -10.58 -23.40
N THR A 282 -7.13 -11.02 -23.01
CA THR A 282 -8.08 -10.29 -22.16
C THR A 282 -8.78 -11.28 -21.22
N ARG A 283 -9.43 -10.80 -20.16
CA ARG A 283 -10.27 -11.62 -19.25
C ARG A 283 -9.52 -12.72 -18.51
N GLU A 284 -8.22 -12.60 -18.38
CA GLU A 284 -7.41 -13.54 -17.65
C GLU A 284 -6.51 -12.80 -16.65
N ARG A 285 -6.21 -13.42 -15.51
CA ARG A 285 -5.25 -13.00 -14.49
C ARG A 285 -5.61 -11.73 -13.72
N PHE A 286 -5.84 -10.60 -14.40
CA PHE A 286 -6.00 -9.28 -13.77
C PHE A 286 -7.48 -9.02 -13.49
N ASP A 287 -7.85 -9.12 -12.19
CA ASP A 287 -9.21 -8.84 -11.70
C ASP A 287 -9.36 -7.40 -11.20
N LEU A 288 -10.60 -6.96 -10.93
CA LEU A 288 -10.92 -5.66 -10.35
C LEU A 288 -11.64 -5.83 -9.01
N LEU A 289 -11.01 -6.54 -8.06
CA LEU A 289 -11.56 -6.79 -6.74
C LEU A 289 -10.86 -5.95 -5.65
N TYR A 290 -9.53 -6.07 -5.55
CA TYR A 290 -8.76 -5.42 -4.50
C TYR A 290 -8.70 -3.90 -4.69
N PRO A 291 -9.10 -3.08 -3.67
CA PRO A 291 -9.36 -1.65 -3.88
C PRO A 291 -8.13 -0.76 -4.02
N SER A 292 -6.93 -1.29 -3.96
CA SER A 292 -5.72 -0.48 -3.88
C SER A 292 -4.79 -0.62 -5.09
N TYR A 293 -5.36 -1.00 -6.25
CA TYR A 293 -4.70 -0.97 -7.56
C TYR A 293 -4.98 0.32 -8.33
N GLY A 294 -4.10 0.64 -9.28
CA GLY A 294 -4.24 1.80 -10.16
C GLY A 294 -5.36 1.70 -11.20
N ASP A 295 -5.96 0.55 -11.38
CA ASP A 295 -7.17 0.35 -12.19
C ASP A 295 -8.44 0.28 -11.32
N THR A 296 -8.38 -0.45 -10.22
CA THR A 296 -9.55 -0.75 -9.38
C THR A 296 -9.97 0.45 -8.53
N TYR A 297 -9.01 1.15 -7.89
CA TYR A 297 -9.32 2.34 -7.09
C TYR A 297 -10.00 3.45 -7.92
N PRO A 298 -9.47 3.84 -9.11
CA PRO A 298 -10.16 4.74 -10.03
C PRO A 298 -11.56 4.28 -10.43
N THR A 299 -11.75 2.97 -10.65
CA THR A 299 -13.05 2.40 -11.01
C THR A 299 -14.09 2.61 -9.89
N PHE A 300 -13.67 2.57 -8.63
CA PHE A 300 -14.54 2.88 -7.48
C PHE A 300 -14.84 4.37 -7.30
N LEU A 301 -14.14 5.23 -8.04
CA LEU A 301 -14.41 6.66 -8.17
C LEU A 301 -15.07 7.02 -9.51
N GLY A 302 -15.62 6.04 -10.23
CA GLY A 302 -16.44 6.25 -11.42
C GLY A 302 -15.68 6.21 -12.74
N ALA A 303 -14.36 6.13 -12.73
CA ALA A 303 -13.59 5.97 -13.96
C ALA A 303 -13.82 4.58 -14.59
N ILE A 304 -13.52 4.45 -15.88
CA ILE A 304 -13.21 3.17 -16.49
C ILE A 304 -11.72 2.92 -16.21
N GLY A 305 -11.42 2.22 -15.12
CA GLY A 305 -10.05 1.90 -14.74
C GLY A 305 -9.54 0.66 -15.44
N MET A 306 -8.30 0.67 -15.89
CA MET A 306 -7.68 -0.43 -16.64
C MET A 306 -6.20 -0.51 -16.38
N THR A 307 -5.68 -1.72 -16.41
CA THR A 307 -4.25 -2.03 -16.48
C THR A 307 -3.92 -2.48 -17.91
N TYR A 308 -2.78 -2.03 -18.45
CA TYR A 308 -2.17 -2.53 -19.67
C TYR A 308 -0.81 -3.13 -19.33
N GLU A 309 -0.59 -4.39 -19.72
CA GLU A 309 0.60 -5.15 -19.38
C GLU A 309 1.37 -5.54 -20.63
N GLN A 310 2.63 -5.20 -20.69
CA GLN A 310 3.57 -5.56 -21.74
C GLN A 310 4.54 -6.63 -21.24
N ALA A 311 5.06 -7.49 -22.10
CA ALA A 311 6.19 -8.33 -21.77
C ALA A 311 7.40 -7.51 -21.30
N GLY A 312 8.09 -7.94 -20.22
CA GLY A 312 9.27 -7.21 -19.76
C GLY A 312 9.61 -7.44 -18.28
N GLY A 313 8.81 -6.89 -17.39
CA GLY A 313 8.84 -7.13 -15.95
C GLY A 313 10.16 -6.79 -15.23
N GLY A 314 10.99 -5.91 -15.81
CA GLY A 314 12.33 -5.59 -15.29
C GLY A 314 13.45 -6.46 -15.87
N ASP A 315 13.12 -7.62 -16.45
CA ASP A 315 14.11 -8.58 -16.95
C ASP A 315 14.46 -8.38 -18.44
N ALA A 316 13.58 -7.70 -19.21
CA ALA A 316 13.75 -7.59 -20.66
C ALA A 316 14.88 -6.67 -21.11
N GLY A 317 15.38 -5.75 -20.29
CA GLY A 317 16.42 -4.82 -20.68
C GLY A 317 16.07 -4.05 -21.98
N LEU A 318 17.04 -3.85 -22.87
CA LEU A 318 16.80 -3.27 -24.19
C LEU A 318 16.23 -4.28 -25.18
N ALA A 319 16.54 -5.57 -25.03
CA ALA A 319 15.93 -6.68 -25.76
C ALA A 319 16.19 -7.99 -25.04
N VAL A 320 15.25 -8.92 -25.10
CA VAL A 320 15.38 -10.27 -24.53
C VAL A 320 14.76 -11.29 -25.49
N GLU A 321 15.37 -12.45 -25.61
CA GLU A 321 14.79 -13.60 -26.30
C GLU A 321 13.88 -14.35 -25.33
N ASN A 322 12.59 -14.46 -25.70
CA ASN A 322 11.60 -15.19 -24.92
C ASN A 322 11.70 -16.71 -25.15
N SER A 323 10.90 -17.50 -24.40
CA SER A 323 10.90 -18.96 -24.50
C SER A 323 10.41 -19.51 -25.86
N GLU A 324 9.78 -18.68 -26.71
CA GLU A 324 9.35 -19.02 -28.06
C GLU A 324 10.41 -18.69 -29.13
N GLY A 325 11.54 -18.09 -28.69
CA GLY A 325 12.65 -17.69 -29.59
C GLY A 325 12.40 -16.33 -30.27
N GLU A 326 11.43 -15.54 -29.78
CA GLU A 326 11.18 -14.19 -30.27
C GLU A 326 11.99 -13.17 -29.45
N ILE A 327 12.58 -12.19 -30.14
CA ILE A 327 13.29 -11.08 -29.49
C ILE A 327 12.29 -9.95 -29.19
N VAL A 328 12.02 -9.71 -27.92
CA VAL A 328 11.16 -8.61 -27.45
C VAL A 328 12.03 -7.40 -27.14
N SER A 329 12.08 -6.42 -28.05
CA SER A 329 12.88 -5.21 -27.88
C SER A 329 12.16 -4.11 -27.08
N LEU A 330 12.92 -3.16 -26.54
CA LEU A 330 12.34 -1.94 -25.91
C LEU A 330 11.55 -1.12 -26.93
N ILE A 331 11.97 -1.10 -28.19
CA ILE A 331 11.26 -0.40 -29.28
C ILE A 331 9.85 -0.99 -29.48
N ASP A 332 9.74 -2.34 -29.50
CA ASP A 332 8.44 -3.01 -29.64
C ASP A 332 7.53 -2.69 -28.46
N ARG A 333 8.05 -2.77 -27.23
CA ARG A 333 7.33 -2.48 -26.01
C ARG A 333 6.82 -1.02 -25.97
N ILE A 334 7.64 -0.07 -26.41
CA ILE A 334 7.25 1.34 -26.57
C ILE A 334 6.12 1.48 -27.58
N ASN A 335 6.19 0.78 -28.71
CA ASN A 335 5.17 0.83 -29.76
C ASN A 335 3.82 0.28 -29.27
N HIS A 336 3.83 -0.83 -28.54
CA HIS A 336 2.65 -1.43 -27.96
C HIS A 336 1.94 -0.47 -26.98
N HIS A 337 2.66 0.04 -25.99
CA HIS A 337 2.11 0.99 -25.02
C HIS A 337 1.64 2.31 -25.65
N THR A 338 2.41 2.84 -26.60
CA THR A 338 2.00 4.05 -27.34
C THR A 338 0.69 3.80 -28.08
N THR A 339 0.56 2.64 -28.74
CA THR A 339 -0.63 2.28 -29.51
C THR A 339 -1.86 2.18 -28.63
N THR A 340 -1.79 1.49 -27.48
CA THR A 340 -2.93 1.37 -26.55
C THR A 340 -3.29 2.70 -25.88
N GLY A 341 -2.27 3.51 -25.52
CA GLY A 341 -2.50 4.86 -25.01
C GLY A 341 -3.26 5.75 -26.01
N LEU A 342 -2.82 5.77 -27.25
CA LEU A 342 -3.47 6.53 -28.33
C LEU A 342 -4.88 6.00 -28.66
N ALA A 343 -5.06 4.68 -28.74
CA ALA A 343 -6.37 4.06 -29.01
C ALA A 343 -7.38 4.34 -27.88
N THR A 344 -6.90 4.44 -26.64
CA THR A 344 -7.73 4.84 -25.50
C THR A 344 -8.19 6.29 -25.61
N VAL A 345 -7.32 7.22 -26.00
CA VAL A 345 -7.69 8.63 -26.23
C VAL A 345 -8.65 8.75 -27.42
N GLU A 346 -8.43 7.98 -28.50
CA GLU A 346 -9.31 7.94 -29.65
C GLU A 346 -10.76 7.59 -29.28
N ILE A 347 -10.96 6.42 -28.65
CA ILE A 347 -12.31 5.96 -28.29
C ILE A 347 -12.96 6.87 -27.26
N SER A 348 -12.17 7.48 -26.38
CA SER A 348 -12.64 8.47 -25.41
C SER A 348 -13.14 9.73 -26.08
N SER A 349 -12.42 10.23 -27.08
CA SER A 349 -12.83 11.39 -27.90
C SER A 349 -14.15 11.14 -28.63
N LEU A 350 -14.30 9.94 -29.22
CA LEU A 350 -15.52 9.55 -29.94
C LEU A 350 -16.74 9.41 -29.03
N ASN A 351 -16.51 9.07 -27.74
CA ASN A 351 -17.58 8.80 -26.77
C ASN A 351 -17.65 9.83 -25.63
N ALA A 352 -17.04 11.00 -25.78
CA ALA A 352 -16.90 11.97 -24.69
C ALA A 352 -18.23 12.35 -24.01
N LYS A 353 -19.29 12.63 -24.79
CA LYS A 353 -20.62 12.93 -24.24
C LYS A 353 -21.22 11.76 -23.46
N LYS A 354 -21.04 10.53 -23.95
CA LYS A 354 -21.57 9.32 -23.30
C LYS A 354 -20.82 9.04 -21.99
N LEU A 355 -19.48 9.15 -21.99
CA LEU A 355 -18.65 9.04 -20.79
C LEU A 355 -19.10 10.01 -19.71
N ASN A 356 -19.28 11.28 -20.03
CA ASN A 356 -19.79 12.27 -19.08
C ASN A 356 -21.18 11.90 -18.53
N THR A 357 -22.09 11.46 -19.41
CA THR A 357 -23.46 11.09 -19.00
C THR A 357 -23.47 9.93 -18.01
N GLU A 358 -22.69 8.89 -18.26
CA GLU A 358 -22.65 7.71 -17.40
C GLU A 358 -21.86 7.99 -16.09
N PHE A 359 -20.84 8.85 -16.18
CA PHE A 359 -20.10 9.31 -15.00
C PHE A 359 -21.00 10.09 -14.02
N ILE A 360 -21.86 10.97 -14.52
CA ILE A 360 -22.87 11.67 -13.70
C ILE A 360 -23.82 10.65 -13.05
N LYS A 361 -24.27 9.63 -13.78
CA LYS A 361 -25.15 8.58 -13.24
C LYS A 361 -24.46 7.76 -12.13
N PHE A 362 -23.15 7.53 -12.24
CA PHE A 362 -22.38 6.82 -11.20
C PHE A 362 -22.45 7.55 -9.86
N TYR A 363 -22.44 8.89 -9.87
CA TYR A 363 -22.48 9.72 -8.66
C TYR A 363 -23.89 10.05 -8.17
N ASP A 364 -24.95 9.53 -8.81
CA ASP A 364 -26.35 9.70 -8.36
C ASP A 364 -26.56 8.90 -7.05
N SER A 365 -26.26 9.54 -5.92
CA SER A 365 -26.33 8.95 -4.59
C SER A 365 -27.75 8.53 -4.15
N GLN A 366 -28.79 8.99 -4.83
CA GLN A 366 -30.18 8.60 -4.51
C GLN A 366 -30.48 7.14 -4.86
N LYS A 367 -29.71 6.55 -5.78
CA LYS A 367 -29.83 5.16 -6.20
C LYS A 367 -29.07 4.19 -5.30
N ASN A 368 -28.18 4.66 -4.42
CA ASN A 368 -27.37 3.81 -3.56
C ASN A 368 -28.15 3.35 -2.32
N LYS A 369 -27.96 2.11 -1.92
CA LYS A 369 -28.43 1.60 -0.63
C LYS A 369 -27.83 2.47 0.48
N LYS A 370 -28.69 3.04 1.34
CA LYS A 370 -28.25 3.88 2.46
C LYS A 370 -27.75 2.98 3.59
N ILE A 371 -26.44 2.87 3.70
CA ILE A 371 -25.77 2.12 4.76
C ILE A 371 -25.04 3.11 5.67
N ASN A 372 -25.07 2.82 6.97
CA ASN A 372 -24.30 3.56 7.98
C ASN A 372 -23.32 2.57 8.62
N TYR A 373 -22.05 2.90 8.61
CA TYR A 373 -21.00 2.21 9.35
C TYR A 373 -20.72 2.96 10.64
N LEU A 374 -20.87 2.26 11.76
CA LEU A 374 -20.60 2.79 13.09
C LEU A 374 -19.34 2.13 13.60
N ILE A 375 -18.36 2.94 14.05
CA ILE A 375 -17.02 2.44 14.39
C ILE A 375 -16.62 2.98 15.76
N LYS A 376 -16.22 2.06 16.66
CA LYS A 376 -15.87 2.32 18.05
C LYS A 376 -14.54 1.67 18.40
N GLY A 377 -13.73 2.31 19.24
CA GLY A 377 -12.52 1.73 19.79
C GLY A 377 -11.54 2.76 20.33
N ASN A 378 -10.27 2.39 20.39
CA ASN A 378 -9.21 3.28 20.87
C ASN A 378 -9.18 4.60 20.06
N ARG A 379 -9.14 5.72 20.78
CA ARG A 379 -9.18 7.07 20.22
C ARG A 379 -8.12 7.30 19.14
N ASP A 380 -6.90 6.87 19.37
CA ASP A 380 -5.80 7.13 18.43
C ASP A 380 -5.97 6.31 17.15
N LYS A 381 -6.45 5.07 17.25
CA LYS A 381 -6.80 4.24 16.09
C LYS A 381 -7.98 4.83 15.30
N VAL A 382 -9.00 5.35 15.99
CA VAL A 382 -10.10 6.09 15.34
C VAL A 382 -9.55 7.33 14.65
N LYS A 383 -8.68 8.12 15.30
CA LYS A 383 -8.04 9.31 14.69
C LYS A 383 -7.20 8.95 13.46
N ALA A 384 -6.48 7.83 13.50
CA ALA A 384 -5.73 7.33 12.34
C ALA A 384 -6.68 6.98 11.17
N LEU A 385 -7.82 6.34 11.44
CA LEU A 385 -8.87 6.10 10.45
C LEU A 385 -9.45 7.40 9.91
N LEU A 386 -9.75 8.39 10.75
CA LEU A 386 -10.26 9.69 10.32
C LEU A 386 -9.28 10.38 9.36
N ASN A 387 -7.98 10.38 9.65
CA ASN A 387 -6.96 10.94 8.75
C ASN A 387 -6.98 10.28 7.37
N LEU A 388 -7.19 8.96 7.31
CA LEU A 388 -7.33 8.24 6.04
C LEU A 388 -8.61 8.65 5.31
N LEU A 389 -9.74 8.72 6.02
CA LEU A 389 -11.03 9.18 5.45
C LEU A 389 -10.95 10.61 4.93
N ASP A 390 -10.27 11.51 5.65
CA ASP A 390 -10.04 12.90 5.24
C ASP A 390 -9.21 12.96 3.94
N SER A 391 -8.16 12.14 3.81
CA SER A 391 -7.35 12.05 2.59
C SER A 391 -8.16 11.58 1.38
N HIS A 392 -9.15 10.71 1.59
CA HIS A 392 -10.10 10.28 0.58
C HIS A 392 -11.26 11.28 0.37
N GLU A 393 -11.32 12.37 1.13
CA GLU A 393 -12.44 13.32 1.16
C GLU A 393 -13.79 12.64 1.48
N ILE A 394 -13.78 11.62 2.32
CA ILE A 394 -14.95 10.92 2.82
C ILE A 394 -15.49 11.68 4.04
N LYS A 395 -16.76 12.06 3.99
CA LYS A 395 -17.43 12.75 5.11
C LYS A 395 -17.86 11.76 6.18
N TYR A 396 -17.71 12.18 7.43
CA TYR A 396 -18.12 11.42 8.61
C TYR A 396 -18.75 12.34 9.66
N SER A 397 -19.38 11.75 10.65
CA SER A 397 -19.99 12.44 11.80
C SER A 397 -19.94 11.52 13.03
N PHE A 398 -20.51 11.94 14.14
CA PHE A 398 -20.58 11.11 15.35
C PHE A 398 -22.02 10.98 15.83
N SER A 399 -22.37 9.85 16.47
CA SER A 399 -23.69 9.64 17.08
C SER A 399 -23.95 10.72 18.14
N SER A 400 -25.12 11.37 18.07
CA SER A 400 -25.47 12.48 19.00
C SER A 400 -26.12 12.02 20.32
N GLU A 401 -26.61 10.77 20.33
CA GLU A 401 -27.33 10.18 21.48
C GLU A 401 -27.12 8.67 21.51
N GLU A 402 -27.48 8.04 22.65
CA GLU A 402 -27.61 6.60 22.75
C GLU A 402 -28.82 6.13 21.97
N GLN A 403 -28.67 5.02 21.23
CA GLN A 403 -29.71 4.50 20.36
C GLN A 403 -29.64 2.99 20.29
N LYS A 404 -30.79 2.30 20.32
CA LYS A 404 -30.86 0.86 20.04
C LYS A 404 -31.14 0.64 18.57
N ILE A 405 -30.27 -0.13 17.91
CA ILE A 405 -30.33 -0.38 16.46
C ILE A 405 -30.29 -1.87 16.13
N ASN A 406 -30.86 -2.23 15.00
CA ASN A 406 -30.62 -3.52 14.37
C ASN A 406 -29.45 -3.37 13.40
N ALA A 407 -28.35 -4.10 13.65
CA ALA A 407 -27.11 -3.98 12.88
C ALA A 407 -26.40 -5.31 12.76
N TYR A 408 -25.58 -5.45 11.71
CA TYR A 408 -24.57 -6.47 11.64
C TYR A 408 -23.37 -6.05 12.51
N ASN A 409 -23.00 -6.91 13.47
CA ASN A 409 -21.87 -6.69 14.36
C ASN A 409 -20.66 -7.46 13.85
N TYR A 410 -19.55 -6.76 13.56
CA TYR A 410 -18.32 -7.32 13.02
C TYR A 410 -17.64 -8.30 13.99
N TYR A 411 -17.73 -8.02 15.28
CA TYR A 411 -17.14 -8.85 16.32
C TYR A 411 -17.88 -10.19 16.49
N GLU A 412 -19.23 -10.12 16.50
CA GLU A 412 -20.07 -11.30 16.67
C GLU A 412 -20.35 -12.05 15.35
N ASN A 413 -19.96 -11.45 14.22
CA ASN A 413 -20.19 -11.97 12.87
C ASN A 413 -21.68 -12.29 12.59
N LYS A 414 -22.61 -11.53 13.18
CA LYS A 414 -24.06 -11.72 13.06
C LYS A 414 -24.86 -10.44 13.14
N THR A 415 -26.10 -10.49 12.64
CA THR A 415 -27.08 -9.41 12.76
C THR A 415 -27.86 -9.56 14.06
N GLY A 416 -28.07 -8.43 14.78
CA GLY A 416 -28.78 -8.42 16.04
C GLY A 416 -29.16 -7.00 16.47
N LYS A 417 -29.76 -6.88 17.65
CA LYS A 417 -30.08 -5.60 18.28
C LYS A 417 -28.95 -5.20 19.23
N TYR A 418 -28.38 -3.99 19.02
CA TYR A 418 -27.26 -3.49 19.79
C TYR A 418 -27.55 -2.07 20.31
N ASP A 419 -27.05 -1.79 21.50
CA ASP A 419 -27.08 -0.44 22.09
C ASP A 419 -25.85 0.33 21.63
N ILE A 420 -26.05 1.44 20.95
CA ILE A 420 -25.03 2.32 20.43
C ILE A 420 -24.91 3.54 21.33
N GLU A 421 -23.69 3.78 21.79
CA GLU A 421 -23.37 4.91 22.66
C GLU A 421 -23.32 6.24 21.88
N LYS A 422 -23.33 7.36 22.63
CA LYS A 422 -22.98 8.66 22.08
C LYS A 422 -21.51 8.73 21.70
N ASN A 423 -21.16 9.57 20.72
CA ASN A 423 -19.79 9.81 20.24
C ASN A 423 -19.13 8.61 19.52
N ILE A 424 -19.90 7.70 18.94
CA ILE A 424 -19.39 6.68 18.01
C ILE A 424 -19.23 7.33 16.63
N LEU A 425 -18.12 7.02 15.94
CA LEU A 425 -17.88 7.44 14.55
C LEU A 425 -18.95 6.83 13.63
N VAL A 426 -19.58 7.67 12.80
CA VAL A 426 -20.59 7.27 11.81
C VAL A 426 -20.15 7.72 10.42
N VAL A 427 -19.97 6.76 9.50
CA VAL A 427 -19.65 7.00 8.09
C VAL A 427 -20.83 6.51 7.25
N LYS A 428 -21.43 7.42 6.48
CA LYS A 428 -22.66 7.14 5.70
C LYS A 428 -22.31 6.97 4.21
N THR A 429 -22.91 5.98 3.54
CA THR A 429 -22.79 5.84 2.08
C THR A 429 -23.58 6.89 1.30
N ASN A 430 -24.49 7.63 1.95
CA ASN A 430 -25.27 8.71 1.31
C ASN A 430 -24.42 9.98 1.15
N GLN A 431 -23.36 9.88 0.33
CA GLN A 431 -22.44 10.95 -0.04
C GLN A 431 -21.82 10.67 -1.43
N PRO A 432 -21.18 11.64 -2.11
CA PRO A 432 -20.63 11.42 -3.44
C PRO A 432 -19.70 10.20 -3.54
N LYS A 433 -18.79 10.02 -2.58
CA LYS A 433 -17.88 8.87 -2.52
C LYS A 433 -18.46 7.66 -1.76
N GLY A 434 -19.79 7.50 -1.73
CA GLY A 434 -20.48 6.47 -0.95
C GLY A 434 -20.13 5.04 -1.33
N LYS A 435 -19.81 4.76 -2.59
CA LYS A 435 -19.33 3.44 -3.04
C LYS A 435 -17.96 3.13 -2.45
N LEU A 436 -17.02 4.09 -2.47
CA LEU A 436 -15.71 3.94 -1.83
C LEU A 436 -15.86 3.72 -0.32
N VAL A 437 -16.79 4.42 0.36
CA VAL A 437 -17.11 4.16 1.78
C VAL A 437 -17.47 2.70 2.01
N LYS A 438 -18.39 2.14 1.19
CA LYS A 438 -18.77 0.74 1.31
C LYS A 438 -17.56 -0.16 1.14
N ILE A 439 -16.81 -0.02 0.08
CA ILE A 439 -15.64 -0.85 -0.26
C ILE A 439 -14.59 -0.86 0.86
N LEU A 440 -14.31 0.27 1.47
CA LEU A 440 -13.31 0.37 2.53
C LEU A 440 -13.79 -0.17 3.88
N LEU A 441 -15.10 -0.15 4.14
CA LEU A 441 -15.65 -0.42 5.46
C LEU A 441 -16.53 -1.68 5.53
N GLU A 442 -17.00 -2.24 4.41
CA GLU A 442 -17.85 -3.44 4.47
C GLU A 442 -17.17 -4.62 5.17
N PRO A 443 -17.92 -5.41 5.96
CA PRO A 443 -17.33 -6.53 6.71
C PRO A 443 -16.89 -7.67 5.82
N LYS A 444 -17.58 -7.88 4.71
CA LYS A 444 -17.33 -8.97 3.77
C LYS A 444 -17.56 -8.51 2.35
N THR A 445 -16.63 -8.80 1.47
CA THR A 445 -16.74 -8.59 0.04
C THR A 445 -17.35 -9.83 -0.61
N LYS A 446 -18.29 -9.65 -1.53
CA LYS A 446 -18.89 -10.75 -2.29
C LYS A 446 -17.89 -11.26 -3.32
N LEU A 447 -17.55 -12.54 -3.25
CA LEU A 447 -16.67 -13.22 -4.19
C LEU A 447 -17.50 -14.11 -5.12
N VAL A 448 -17.35 -13.93 -6.43
CA VAL A 448 -17.91 -14.81 -7.45
C VAL A 448 -16.89 -15.86 -7.90
N ASP A 449 -15.61 -15.55 -7.83
CA ASP A 449 -14.48 -16.46 -8.04
C ASP A 449 -13.48 -16.29 -6.88
N PRO A 450 -13.06 -17.36 -6.20
CA PRO A 450 -12.10 -17.31 -5.11
C PRO A 450 -10.63 -17.24 -5.59
N LEU A 451 -10.35 -17.47 -6.86
CA LEU A 451 -9.03 -17.27 -7.45
C LEU A 451 -8.88 -15.80 -7.83
N THR A 452 -8.19 -15.05 -7.00
CA THR A 452 -7.95 -13.62 -7.17
C THR A 452 -6.47 -13.34 -7.39
N TYR A 453 -6.19 -12.20 -7.97
CA TYR A 453 -4.82 -11.73 -8.17
C TYR A 453 -4.16 -11.28 -6.86
N ASP A 454 -4.95 -10.81 -5.89
CA ASP A 454 -4.46 -10.33 -4.58
C ASP A 454 -5.39 -10.78 -3.43
N ILE A 455 -5.26 -10.14 -2.25
CA ILE A 455 -6.05 -10.46 -1.07
C ILE A 455 -7.54 -10.24 -1.29
N THR A 456 -8.35 -11.06 -0.62
CA THR A 456 -9.82 -11.05 -0.71
C THR A 456 -10.49 -10.36 0.48
N ALA A 457 -9.70 -9.82 1.43
CA ALA A 457 -10.21 -9.15 2.60
C ALA A 457 -9.29 -8.00 3.03
N TRP A 458 -9.88 -6.82 3.33
CA TRP A 458 -9.14 -5.60 3.67
C TRP A 458 -9.92 -4.65 4.60
N SER A 459 -11.10 -5.00 5.05
CA SER A 459 -12.01 -4.13 5.80
C SER A 459 -11.29 -3.33 6.91
N LEU A 460 -11.37 -2.01 6.86
CA LEU A 460 -10.63 -1.12 7.75
C LEU A 460 -10.97 -1.30 9.24
N PRO A 461 -12.23 -1.56 9.67
CA PRO A 461 -12.49 -1.84 11.07
C PRO A 461 -11.65 -3.00 11.61
N TYR A 462 -11.50 -4.09 10.86
CA TYR A 462 -10.64 -5.22 11.26
C TYR A 462 -9.14 -4.85 11.24
N ALA A 463 -8.70 -4.19 10.16
CA ALA A 463 -7.30 -3.80 10.01
C ALA A 463 -6.82 -2.83 11.09
N TYR A 464 -7.74 -2.00 11.63
CA TYR A 464 -7.45 -1.05 12.71
C TYR A 464 -7.74 -1.63 14.11
N GLY A 465 -8.31 -2.85 14.19
CA GLY A 465 -8.72 -3.45 15.46
C GLY A 465 -9.81 -2.62 16.17
N LEU A 466 -10.77 -2.13 15.39
CA LEU A 466 -11.92 -1.36 15.86
C LEU A 466 -13.19 -2.21 15.81
N LEU A 467 -14.12 -1.94 16.70
CA LEU A 467 -15.44 -2.55 16.68
C LEU A 467 -16.30 -1.86 15.61
N GLY A 468 -16.89 -2.63 14.72
CA GLY A 468 -17.73 -2.13 13.63
C GLY A 468 -19.16 -2.62 13.71
N TYR A 469 -20.08 -1.78 13.24
CA TYR A 469 -21.47 -2.14 13.00
C TYR A 469 -21.91 -1.62 11.64
N GLU A 470 -22.67 -2.41 10.91
CA GLU A 470 -23.31 -2.02 9.64
C GLU A 470 -24.82 -2.02 9.82
N THR A 471 -25.49 -0.89 9.49
CA THR A 471 -26.95 -0.75 9.61
C THR A 471 -27.54 0.12 8.51
N THR A 472 -28.81 -0.12 8.18
CA THR A 472 -29.61 0.76 7.32
C THR A 472 -30.52 1.71 8.11
N GLU A 473 -30.54 1.59 9.43
CA GLU A 473 -31.34 2.46 10.28
C GLU A 473 -30.81 3.90 10.31
N ASN A 474 -31.70 4.85 10.56
CA ASN A 474 -31.31 6.26 10.63
C ASN A 474 -30.57 6.55 11.94
N ILE A 475 -29.36 7.03 11.85
CA ILE A 475 -28.54 7.43 12.99
C ILE A 475 -28.53 8.96 13.10
N LYS A 476 -28.97 9.47 14.27
CA LYS A 476 -28.83 10.89 14.57
C LYS A 476 -27.37 11.22 14.82
N THR A 477 -26.88 12.22 14.12
CA THR A 477 -25.45 12.55 14.13
C THR A 477 -25.19 14.04 14.28
N TYR A 478 -24.02 14.40 14.76
CA TYR A 478 -23.52 15.77 14.86
C TYR A 478 -22.02 15.81 14.49
N ASP A 479 -21.54 17.00 14.19
CA ASP A 479 -20.12 17.23 13.95
C ASP A 479 -19.40 17.32 15.29
N TYR A 480 -18.49 16.40 15.53
CA TYR A 480 -17.68 16.37 16.74
C TYR A 480 -16.21 16.48 16.36
N LYS A 481 -15.51 17.39 17.03
CA LYS A 481 -14.06 17.48 16.93
C LYS A 481 -13.46 17.19 18.29
N TYR A 482 -12.66 16.13 18.35
CA TYR A 482 -11.92 15.83 19.55
C TYR A 482 -10.94 16.97 19.85
N LYS A 483 -10.96 17.43 21.12
CA LYS A 483 -10.00 18.41 21.64
C LYS A 483 -9.17 17.76 22.75
N PHE A 484 -7.87 17.70 22.56
CA PHE A 484 -6.95 17.31 23.62
C PHE A 484 -6.86 18.46 24.64
N LYS A 485 -7.01 18.13 25.92
CA LYS A 485 -6.79 19.09 27.01
C LYS A 485 -5.32 18.99 27.42
N SER A 486 -4.58 20.06 27.23
CA SER A 486 -3.15 20.10 27.59
C SER A 486 -2.95 19.80 29.08
N ASN A 487 -1.94 18.98 29.33
CA ASN A 487 -1.52 18.65 30.68
C ASN A 487 -0.95 19.90 31.40
N GLN A 488 -1.19 19.96 32.70
CA GLN A 488 -0.61 20.97 33.59
C GLN A 488 0.45 20.31 34.46
N LYS A 489 1.55 21.03 34.73
CA LYS A 489 2.55 20.54 35.65
C LYS A 489 2.02 20.51 37.11
N ILE A 490 2.43 19.51 37.86
CA ILE A 490 2.12 19.32 39.27
C ILE A 490 3.42 19.23 40.04
N GLU A 491 3.80 20.28 40.74
CA GLU A 491 5.13 20.47 41.35
C GLU A 491 5.49 19.41 42.42
N ASN A 492 4.47 18.93 43.15
CA ASN A 492 4.67 17.88 44.18
C ASN A 492 4.56 16.46 43.63
N ALA A 493 4.41 16.27 42.30
CA ALA A 493 4.43 14.93 41.71
C ALA A 493 5.86 14.34 41.78
N ILE A 494 5.98 13.12 42.25
CA ILE A 494 7.25 12.36 42.25
C ILE A 494 7.51 11.69 40.90
N GLY A 495 6.50 11.70 40.01
CA GLY A 495 6.56 11.14 38.66
C GLY A 495 5.23 11.23 37.97
N TYR A 496 5.16 10.61 36.79
CA TYR A 496 3.94 10.53 35.97
C TYR A 496 3.78 9.13 35.40
N VAL A 497 2.52 8.67 35.27
CA VAL A 497 2.20 7.42 34.59
C VAL A 497 1.35 7.73 33.35
N PHE A 498 1.59 6.98 32.27
CA PHE A 498 0.93 7.08 30.97
C PHE A 498 0.37 5.70 30.57
N GLU A 499 -0.86 5.67 30.07
CA GLU A 499 -1.44 4.44 29.56
C GLU A 499 -0.70 3.96 28.31
N TRP A 500 -0.71 2.64 28.06
CA TRP A 500 -0.13 2.01 26.89
C TRP A 500 -1.24 1.31 26.09
N LYS A 501 -1.64 1.86 24.93
CA LYS A 501 -2.82 1.39 24.17
C LYS A 501 -2.69 1.52 22.65
N SER A 502 -1.69 2.25 22.13
CA SER A 502 -1.63 2.61 20.73
C SER A 502 -0.21 2.86 20.21
N LEU A 503 -0.05 2.94 18.88
CA LEU A 503 1.19 3.39 18.26
C LEU A 503 1.62 4.79 18.72
N LYS A 504 0.68 5.67 19.08
CA LYS A 504 0.99 7.02 19.59
C LYS A 504 1.73 6.95 20.91
N ASP A 505 1.42 5.99 21.78
CA ASP A 505 2.15 5.77 23.03
C ASP A 505 3.56 5.27 22.74
N ALA A 506 3.71 4.41 21.71
CA ALA A 506 5.02 3.94 21.25
C ALA A 506 5.87 5.07 20.64
N GLN A 507 5.28 6.00 19.90
CA GLN A 507 5.96 7.20 19.40
C GLN A 507 6.43 8.09 20.55
N PHE A 508 5.59 8.27 21.57
CA PHE A 508 5.94 9.00 22.78
C PHE A 508 7.10 8.33 23.51
N LEU A 509 7.06 7.01 23.69
CA LEU A 509 8.16 6.22 24.27
C LEU A 509 9.46 6.41 23.46
N SER A 510 9.40 6.28 22.13
CA SER A 510 10.55 6.48 21.25
C SER A 510 11.19 7.86 21.45
N GLU A 511 10.38 8.90 21.55
CA GLU A 511 10.86 10.26 21.74
C GLU A 511 11.53 10.45 23.09
N LEU A 512 10.95 9.89 24.15
CA LEU A 512 11.55 9.92 25.49
C LEU A 512 12.89 9.19 25.53
N LEU A 513 12.97 8.00 24.94
CA LEU A 513 14.21 7.21 24.89
C LEU A 513 15.32 7.93 24.11
N LYS A 514 14.98 8.61 23.00
CA LYS A 514 15.95 9.42 22.24
C LYS A 514 16.48 10.63 23.05
N ASN A 515 15.66 11.16 23.94
CA ASN A 515 16.04 12.25 24.84
C ASN A 515 16.59 11.78 26.18
N ASN A 516 17.05 10.51 26.28
CA ASN A 516 17.72 9.89 27.40
C ASN A 516 16.92 9.85 28.71
N PHE A 517 15.56 9.77 28.60
CA PHE A 517 14.74 9.52 29.77
C PHE A 517 14.89 8.08 30.24
N ASN A 518 15.04 7.89 31.55
CA ASN A 518 14.92 6.58 32.20
C ASN A 518 13.44 6.29 32.44
N ILE A 519 12.95 5.20 31.85
CA ILE A 519 11.54 4.85 31.78
C ILE A 519 11.33 3.54 32.50
N ARG A 520 10.25 3.45 33.27
CA ARG A 520 9.77 2.20 33.86
C ARG A 520 8.44 1.81 33.26
N TYR A 521 8.07 0.56 33.45
CA TYR A 521 6.73 0.03 33.15
C TYR A 521 6.30 -0.96 34.22
N ASN A 522 4.99 -1.14 34.37
CA ASN A 522 4.41 -2.11 35.28
C ASN A 522 4.14 -3.45 34.58
N GLU A 523 4.48 -4.57 35.23
CA GLU A 523 4.09 -5.93 34.79
C GLU A 523 2.73 -6.37 35.34
N LYS A 524 2.25 -5.72 36.39
CA LYS A 524 0.93 -5.93 37.02
C LYS A 524 0.14 -4.61 37.05
N GLU A 525 -1.16 -4.71 37.13
CA GLU A 525 -2.02 -3.54 37.30
C GLU A 525 -1.65 -2.78 38.58
N ILE A 526 -1.54 -1.46 38.50
CA ILE A 526 -1.33 -0.56 39.62
C ILE A 526 -2.43 0.46 39.72
N THR A 527 -2.81 0.86 40.92
CA THR A 527 -3.77 1.95 41.17
C THR A 527 -3.09 3.10 41.90
N THR A 528 -3.14 4.30 41.33
CA THR A 528 -2.61 5.52 41.95
C THR A 528 -3.56 6.70 41.68
N ASN A 529 -3.83 7.51 42.68
CA ASN A 529 -4.80 8.64 42.65
C ASN A 529 -6.18 8.20 42.11
N ASN A 530 -6.71 7.11 42.63
CA ASN A 530 -8.01 6.52 42.26
C ASN A 530 -8.12 6.12 40.78
N LYS A 531 -7.00 5.91 40.10
CA LYS A 531 -6.97 5.43 38.71
C LYS A 531 -6.10 4.19 38.57
N SER A 532 -6.65 3.15 37.93
CA SER A 532 -5.94 1.92 37.60
C SER A 532 -5.23 2.02 36.26
N PHE A 533 -4.03 1.45 36.18
CA PHE A 533 -3.18 1.38 35.01
C PHE A 533 -2.81 -0.04 34.70
N LYS A 534 -3.19 -0.50 33.52
CA LYS A 534 -2.93 -1.86 33.01
C LYS A 534 -1.44 -2.12 32.84
N PRO A 535 -1.01 -3.41 32.80
CA PRO A 535 0.35 -3.78 32.49
C PRO A 535 0.87 -3.12 31.20
N GLY A 536 2.15 -2.77 31.18
CA GLY A 536 2.80 -2.03 30.10
C GLY A 536 2.67 -0.51 30.17
N SER A 537 1.95 0.05 31.15
CA SER A 537 1.86 1.51 31.33
C SER A 537 3.24 2.11 31.62
N ILE A 538 3.53 3.24 30.98
CA ILE A 538 4.83 3.94 31.07
C ILE A 538 4.88 4.77 32.34
N ILE A 539 5.90 4.58 33.16
CA ILE A 539 6.14 5.30 34.42
C ILE A 539 7.44 6.08 34.32
N ILE A 540 7.39 7.36 34.60
CA ILE A 540 8.56 8.24 34.56
C ILE A 540 8.70 8.90 35.94
N LEU A 541 9.74 8.51 36.67
CA LEU A 541 9.98 9.02 38.02
C LEU A 541 11.03 10.14 37.98
N LYS A 542 10.81 11.23 38.73
CA LYS A 542 11.72 12.37 38.81
C LYS A 542 13.12 11.95 39.31
N ARG A 543 13.17 11.06 40.32
CA ARG A 543 14.43 10.56 40.90
C ARG A 543 15.34 9.79 39.91
N ASP A 544 14.77 9.26 38.85
CA ASP A 544 15.50 8.50 37.82
C ASP A 544 16.06 9.39 36.70
N GLN A 545 15.78 10.69 36.72
CA GLN A 545 16.16 11.62 35.67
C GLN A 545 17.23 12.63 36.12
N GLU A 546 18.18 12.87 35.21
CA GLU A 546 19.18 13.95 35.34
C GLU A 546 18.76 15.14 34.45
N ILE A 547 17.61 15.76 34.77
CA ILE A 547 16.99 16.83 33.95
C ILE A 547 16.57 17.97 34.89
N ASP A 548 17.04 19.18 34.62
CA ASP A 548 16.83 20.37 35.49
C ASP A 548 15.35 20.73 35.67
N ASP A 549 14.55 20.73 34.59
CA ASP A 549 13.12 21.01 34.65
C ASP A 549 12.31 19.77 34.21
N PHE A 550 12.29 18.78 35.07
CA PHE A 550 11.59 17.51 34.85
C PHE A 550 10.11 17.69 34.48
N HIS A 551 9.37 18.46 35.27
CA HIS A 551 7.91 18.59 35.10
C HIS A 551 7.56 19.25 33.77
N SER A 552 8.17 20.38 33.44
CA SER A 552 7.94 21.08 32.16
C SER A 552 8.36 20.26 30.97
N SER A 553 9.49 19.55 31.06
CA SER A 553 9.97 18.67 29.99
C SER A 553 8.98 17.55 29.70
N ILE A 554 8.48 16.84 30.73
CA ILE A 554 7.48 15.77 30.56
C ILE A 554 6.17 16.34 29.98
N MET A 555 5.69 17.51 30.48
CA MET A 555 4.46 18.12 29.96
C MET A 555 4.61 18.52 28.49
N ARG A 556 5.77 19.04 28.09
CA ARG A 556 6.04 19.36 26.69
C ARG A 556 5.95 18.14 25.79
N PHE A 557 6.63 17.03 26.13
CA PHE A 557 6.56 15.81 25.34
C PHE A 557 5.14 15.19 25.35
N ALA A 558 4.51 15.12 26.51
CA ALA A 558 3.16 14.58 26.64
C ALA A 558 2.13 15.37 25.83
N ASN A 559 2.22 16.69 25.83
CA ASN A 559 1.32 17.57 25.07
C ASN A 559 1.57 17.46 23.55
N ASN A 560 2.82 17.39 23.10
CA ASN A 560 3.15 17.21 21.69
C ASN A 560 2.60 15.90 21.11
N TYR A 561 2.57 14.85 21.93
CA TYR A 561 2.03 13.54 21.52
C TYR A 561 0.57 13.33 21.95
N GLU A 562 -0.08 14.33 22.56
CA GLU A 562 -1.45 14.27 23.10
C GLU A 562 -1.63 13.11 24.09
N ARG A 563 -0.65 12.90 24.98
CA ARG A 563 -0.71 11.89 26.03
C ARG A 563 -1.14 12.50 27.36
N ASN A 564 -2.05 11.83 28.05
CA ASN A 564 -2.50 12.28 29.37
C ASN A 564 -1.47 11.90 30.43
N ALA A 565 -0.85 12.88 31.06
CA ALA A 565 0.10 12.70 32.15
C ALA A 565 -0.68 12.58 33.49
N HIS A 566 -0.67 11.39 34.07
CA HIS A 566 -1.31 11.17 35.37
C HIS A 566 -0.24 11.29 36.48
N PRO A 567 -0.37 12.27 37.39
CA PRO A 567 0.64 12.51 38.42
C PRO A 567 0.68 11.38 39.43
N ILE A 568 1.88 11.07 39.90
CA ILE A 568 2.13 10.16 41.00
C ILE A 568 2.58 10.99 42.18
N LEU A 569 1.84 10.95 43.31
CA LEU A 569 2.12 11.76 44.48
C LEU A 569 2.79 10.99 45.60
N THR A 570 2.74 9.64 45.57
CA THR A 570 3.39 8.74 46.54
C THR A 570 3.86 7.48 45.82
N GLY A 571 4.91 6.84 46.36
CA GLY A 571 5.42 5.54 45.87
C GLY A 571 4.58 4.36 46.28
N ILE A 572 3.58 4.53 47.14
CA ILE A 572 2.66 3.48 47.61
C ILE A 572 1.49 3.41 46.64
N SER A 573 1.22 2.24 46.11
CA SER A 573 0.04 1.95 45.29
C SER A 573 -1.19 1.72 46.18
N GLU A 574 -2.34 2.23 45.79
CA GLU A 574 -3.63 1.93 46.44
C GLU A 574 -4.05 0.47 46.22
N ASN A 575 -3.64 -0.10 45.09
CA ASN A 575 -3.81 -1.52 44.75
C ASN A 575 -2.71 -1.93 43.75
N GLY A 576 -2.20 -3.15 43.93
CA GLY A 576 -1.10 -3.67 43.08
C GLY A 576 0.28 -3.36 43.68
N PRO A 577 1.37 -3.56 42.90
CA PRO A 577 2.74 -3.35 43.37
C PRO A 577 3.07 -1.88 43.59
N ASP A 578 3.81 -1.57 44.64
CA ASP A 578 4.40 -0.27 44.90
C ASP A 578 5.49 0.07 43.85
N LEU A 579 5.83 1.37 43.69
CA LEU A 579 6.80 1.79 42.68
C LEU A 579 8.21 1.26 42.83
N GLY A 580 8.55 0.75 44.00
CA GLY A 580 9.84 0.08 44.28
C GLY A 580 9.82 -1.44 44.09
N SER A 581 8.67 -2.02 43.73
CA SER A 581 8.49 -3.45 43.51
C SER A 581 9.31 -3.97 42.33
N SER A 582 9.64 -5.25 42.38
CA SER A 582 10.24 -5.97 41.24
C SER A 582 9.32 -6.07 40.00
N ASP A 583 8.01 -5.84 40.16
CA ASP A 583 7.03 -5.78 39.04
C ASP A 583 7.01 -4.40 38.34
N ILE A 584 7.79 -3.42 38.83
CA ILE A 584 8.01 -2.12 38.17
C ILE A 584 9.43 -2.13 37.56
N LYS A 585 9.46 -2.53 36.30
CA LYS A 585 10.70 -2.76 35.53
C LYS A 585 11.29 -1.48 34.96
N LEU A 586 12.60 -1.36 34.97
CA LEU A 586 13.31 -0.35 34.15
C LEU A 586 13.31 -0.84 32.69
N MET A 587 12.90 0.04 31.78
CA MET A 587 12.93 -0.25 30.35
C MET A 587 14.33 0.04 29.80
N GLU A 588 14.93 -0.95 29.18
CA GLU A 588 16.22 -0.78 28.52
C GLU A 588 16.05 -0.15 27.13
N ARG A 589 16.95 0.75 26.77
CA ARG A 589 17.05 1.26 25.41
C ARG A 589 17.63 0.17 24.52
N LYS A 590 16.85 -0.33 23.57
CA LYS A 590 17.26 -1.44 22.69
C LYS A 590 17.90 -0.93 21.40
N THR A 591 19.03 -1.51 21.02
CA THR A 591 19.61 -1.36 19.69
C THR A 591 19.01 -2.40 18.76
N VAL A 592 18.24 -1.93 17.77
CA VAL A 592 17.50 -2.79 16.85
C VAL A 592 18.19 -2.85 15.50
N ALA A 593 18.31 -4.04 14.94
CA ALA A 593 18.82 -4.26 13.59
C ALA A 593 17.82 -5.09 12.75
N VAL A 594 17.89 -4.92 11.43
CA VAL A 594 17.14 -5.70 10.44
C VAL A 594 18.09 -6.27 9.40
N LEU A 595 17.87 -7.50 8.95
CA LEU A 595 18.61 -8.08 7.84
C LEU A 595 18.06 -7.62 6.50
N ALA A 596 18.95 -7.37 5.54
CA ALA A 596 18.68 -6.88 4.19
C ALA A 596 19.54 -7.63 3.17
N GLY A 597 19.08 -7.76 1.93
CA GLY A 597 19.88 -8.33 0.82
C GLY A 597 19.19 -9.49 0.12
N ASP A 598 19.92 -10.14 -0.78
CA ASP A 598 19.41 -11.24 -1.61
C ASP A 598 18.78 -12.36 -0.78
N GLY A 599 17.65 -12.87 -1.26
CA GLY A 599 16.86 -13.87 -0.55
C GLY A 599 15.90 -13.33 0.50
N ILE A 600 15.89 -12.00 0.74
CA ILE A 600 14.94 -11.32 1.63
C ILE A 600 13.92 -10.57 0.77
N SER A 601 12.63 -10.68 1.12
CA SER A 601 11.57 -9.89 0.49
C SER A 601 11.81 -8.40 0.69
N SER A 602 12.06 -7.68 -0.42
CA SER A 602 12.28 -6.23 -0.41
C SER A 602 11.07 -5.49 0.16
N LEU A 603 9.84 -5.91 -0.17
CA LEU A 603 8.61 -5.29 0.32
C LEU A 603 8.43 -5.48 1.83
N ASN A 604 8.72 -6.68 2.36
CA ASN A 604 8.61 -6.92 3.81
C ASN A 604 9.68 -6.16 4.59
N TYR A 605 10.92 -6.17 4.10
CA TYR A 605 12.00 -5.36 4.65
C TYR A 605 11.66 -3.86 4.60
N GLY A 606 11.15 -3.37 3.48
CA GLY A 606 10.76 -1.97 3.30
C GLY A 606 9.66 -1.53 4.27
N ALA A 607 8.67 -2.38 4.52
CA ALA A 607 7.61 -2.11 5.52
C ALA A 607 8.20 -1.93 6.93
N ILE A 608 9.20 -2.74 7.32
CA ILE A 608 9.90 -2.60 8.61
C ILE A 608 10.71 -1.32 8.63
N TRP A 609 11.50 -1.04 7.58
CA TRP A 609 12.31 0.18 7.47
C TRP A 609 11.44 1.44 7.60
N HIS A 610 10.38 1.54 6.79
CA HIS A 610 9.42 2.65 6.83
C HIS A 610 8.74 2.78 8.21
N PHE A 611 8.39 1.65 8.83
CA PHE A 611 7.79 1.65 10.16
C PHE A 611 8.70 2.33 11.19
N PHE A 612 9.97 1.96 11.23
CA PHE A 612 10.94 2.54 12.19
C PHE A 612 11.19 4.02 11.93
N GLU A 613 11.41 4.43 10.67
CA GLU A 613 11.78 5.82 10.36
C GLU A 613 10.57 6.77 10.32
N LYS A 614 9.45 6.35 9.73
CA LYS A 614 8.32 7.26 9.47
C LYS A 614 7.18 7.13 10.47
N GLN A 615 7.03 5.97 11.12
CA GLN A 615 5.90 5.75 12.01
C GLN A 615 6.34 5.71 13.48
N LEU A 616 7.35 4.93 13.85
CA LEU A 616 7.83 4.83 15.23
C LEU A 616 8.83 5.92 15.58
N ASN A 617 9.56 6.45 14.59
CA ASN A 617 10.66 7.41 14.76
C ASN A 617 11.75 6.89 15.74
N TYR A 618 12.18 5.63 15.52
CA TYR A 618 13.19 4.94 16.33
C TYR A 618 14.35 4.46 15.46
N PRO A 619 15.62 4.55 15.92
CA PRO A 619 16.77 4.13 15.12
C PRO A 619 16.73 2.65 14.75
N LEU A 620 17.09 2.33 13.49
CA LEU A 620 17.19 0.97 12.97
C LEU A 620 18.55 0.80 12.26
N LYS A 621 19.27 -0.27 12.57
CA LYS A 621 20.51 -0.64 11.87
C LYS A 621 20.19 -1.65 10.76
N HIS A 622 20.73 -1.43 9.57
CA HIS A 622 20.56 -2.33 8.43
C HIS A 622 21.82 -3.18 8.27
N ILE A 623 21.67 -4.51 8.31
CA ILE A 623 22.78 -5.45 8.19
C ILE A 623 22.60 -6.28 6.93
N ASN A 624 23.60 -6.29 6.05
CA ASN A 624 23.56 -7.07 4.82
C ASN A 624 23.69 -8.58 5.13
N LEU A 625 22.78 -9.38 4.59
CA LEU A 625 22.75 -10.84 4.80
C LEU A 625 24.04 -11.52 4.32
N ASN A 626 24.59 -11.09 3.16
CA ASN A 626 25.80 -11.65 2.60
C ASN A 626 27.03 -11.46 3.51
N GLY A 627 27.05 -10.41 4.32
CA GLY A 627 28.11 -10.13 5.32
C GLY A 627 27.80 -10.63 6.73
N PHE A 628 26.59 -11.12 6.98
CA PHE A 628 26.09 -11.36 8.34
C PHE A 628 26.92 -12.36 9.13
N SER A 629 27.42 -13.43 8.51
CA SER A 629 28.26 -14.42 9.21
C SER A 629 29.50 -13.82 9.91
N ARG A 630 29.99 -12.67 9.42
CA ARG A 630 31.17 -11.95 9.93
C ARG A 630 30.79 -10.68 10.70
N ALA A 631 29.53 -10.29 10.72
CA ALA A 631 29.09 -9.07 11.39
C ALA A 631 29.29 -9.16 12.90
N ASP A 632 29.76 -8.07 13.53
CA ASP A 632 29.80 -7.95 14.98
C ASP A 632 28.39 -7.65 15.51
N MET A 633 27.91 -8.53 16.39
CA MET A 633 26.57 -8.44 17.00
C MET A 633 26.60 -7.98 18.45
N SER A 634 27.76 -7.59 18.99
CA SER A 634 27.95 -7.23 20.41
C SER A 634 27.10 -6.03 20.86
N ASN A 635 26.82 -5.11 19.94
CA ASN A 635 26.03 -3.89 20.16
C ASN A 635 24.62 -3.97 19.54
N ILE A 636 24.07 -5.17 19.42
CA ILE A 636 22.71 -5.40 18.92
C ILE A 636 21.94 -6.16 19.99
N ASP A 637 20.78 -5.63 20.38
CA ASP A 637 19.90 -6.29 21.36
C ASP A 637 18.78 -7.06 20.65
N VAL A 638 18.25 -6.53 19.56
CA VAL A 638 17.14 -7.08 18.79
C VAL A 638 17.49 -7.18 17.33
N LEU A 639 17.33 -8.36 16.73
CA LEU A 639 17.49 -8.61 15.30
C LEU A 639 16.14 -9.01 14.68
N ILE A 640 15.68 -8.24 13.71
CA ILE A 640 14.47 -8.54 12.94
C ILE A 640 14.87 -9.32 11.68
N LEU A 641 14.25 -10.48 11.47
CA LEU A 641 14.33 -11.28 10.27
C LEU A 641 13.07 -11.06 9.45
N PRO A 642 13.10 -10.23 8.39
CA PRO A 642 11.98 -10.10 7.46
C PRO A 642 11.65 -11.43 6.78
N SER A 643 10.51 -11.51 6.10
CA SER A 643 10.19 -12.63 5.22
C SER A 643 11.33 -12.91 4.25
N GLY A 644 11.88 -14.12 4.25
CA GLY A 644 13.05 -14.47 3.46
C GLY A 644 13.64 -15.83 3.79
N PHE A 645 14.77 -16.16 3.15
CA PHE A 645 15.46 -17.44 3.26
C PHE A 645 16.80 -17.28 4.01
N TYR A 646 16.95 -17.99 5.15
CA TYR A 646 18.13 -17.95 6.04
C TYR A 646 18.75 -19.33 6.15
N ASN A 647 18.89 -20.06 5.03
CA ASN A 647 19.20 -21.48 5.01
C ASN A 647 20.69 -21.82 5.17
N SER A 648 21.60 -20.83 5.10
CA SER A 648 23.03 -21.07 5.31
C SER A 648 23.31 -21.57 6.73
N GLU A 649 23.97 -22.72 6.87
CA GLU A 649 24.34 -23.28 8.18
C GLU A 649 25.19 -22.32 9.03
N LYS A 650 26.08 -21.53 8.40
CA LYS A 650 26.85 -20.48 9.09
C LYS A 650 25.94 -19.42 9.72
N ILE A 651 24.87 -19.04 9.01
CA ILE A 651 23.89 -18.07 9.50
C ILE A 651 23.10 -18.68 10.65
N LYS A 652 22.59 -19.89 10.50
CA LYS A 652 21.82 -20.59 11.55
C LYS A 652 22.62 -20.77 12.84
N ILE A 653 23.87 -21.23 12.73
CA ILE A 653 24.76 -21.38 13.91
C ILE A 653 24.98 -20.05 14.60
N LYS A 654 25.23 -18.97 13.81
CA LYS A 654 25.43 -17.64 14.38
C LYS A 654 24.19 -17.11 15.09
N LEU A 655 23.02 -17.22 14.47
CA LEU A 655 21.74 -16.79 15.06
C LEU A 655 21.50 -17.53 16.39
N LYS A 656 21.63 -18.87 16.39
CA LYS A 656 21.42 -19.71 17.57
C LYS A 656 22.40 -19.36 18.70
N SER A 657 23.68 -19.18 18.37
CA SER A 657 24.71 -18.81 19.35
C SER A 657 24.47 -17.40 19.92
N TRP A 658 24.13 -16.44 19.10
CA TRP A 658 23.88 -15.06 19.50
C TRP A 658 22.67 -14.96 20.43
N VAL A 659 21.55 -15.65 20.11
CA VAL A 659 20.39 -15.71 21.01
C VAL A 659 20.73 -16.39 22.31
N LYS A 660 21.45 -17.54 22.29
CA LYS A 660 21.87 -18.22 23.52
C LYS A 660 22.63 -17.29 24.48
N ASN A 661 23.35 -16.29 23.95
CA ASN A 661 24.14 -15.32 24.70
C ASN A 661 23.39 -14.03 25.08
N GLY A 662 22.09 -13.92 24.82
CA GLY A 662 21.24 -12.81 25.26
C GLY A 662 20.60 -11.99 24.16
N GLY A 663 20.85 -12.28 22.88
CA GLY A 663 20.19 -11.60 21.77
C GLY A 663 18.72 -12.00 21.60
N LYS A 664 17.90 -11.13 21.03
CA LYS A 664 16.50 -11.38 20.71
C LYS A 664 16.27 -11.38 19.20
N ILE A 665 15.66 -12.45 18.68
CA ILE A 665 15.22 -12.53 17.28
C ILE A 665 13.71 -12.34 17.19
N ILE A 666 13.28 -11.44 16.29
CA ILE A 666 11.89 -11.32 15.83
C ILE A 666 11.83 -11.79 14.39
N ALA A 667 11.23 -12.96 14.15
CA ALA A 667 11.12 -13.55 12.82
C ALA A 667 9.70 -13.40 12.29
N ILE A 668 9.59 -12.98 11.02
CA ILE A 668 8.32 -12.67 10.37
C ILE A 668 8.12 -13.54 9.14
N ASP A 669 6.92 -14.14 9.00
CA ASP A 669 6.45 -14.87 7.83
C ASP A 669 7.45 -15.98 7.40
N ARG A 670 7.96 -15.98 6.16
CA ARG A 670 8.86 -17.04 5.63
C ARG A 670 10.17 -17.20 6.39
N ALA A 671 10.59 -16.24 7.20
CA ALA A 671 11.77 -16.41 8.05
C ALA A 671 11.61 -17.60 9.01
N LEU A 672 10.36 -17.90 9.42
CA LEU A 672 10.06 -19.03 10.29
C LEU A 672 10.38 -20.38 9.65
N ASN A 673 10.33 -20.49 8.30
CA ASN A 673 10.72 -21.71 7.60
C ASN A 673 12.17 -22.11 7.91
N SER A 674 13.08 -21.13 7.91
CA SER A 674 14.49 -21.39 8.26
C SER A 674 14.67 -21.72 9.74
N LEU A 675 13.94 -21.04 10.62
CA LEU A 675 13.99 -21.30 12.07
C LEU A 675 13.43 -22.67 12.44
N SER A 676 12.39 -23.14 11.77
CA SER A 676 11.80 -24.47 12.02
C SER A 676 12.75 -25.64 11.72
N THR A 677 13.85 -25.38 10.99
CA THR A 677 14.90 -26.38 10.72
C THR A 677 16.07 -26.31 11.72
N MET A 678 16.00 -25.44 12.74
CA MET A 678 17.12 -25.20 13.68
C MET A 678 17.02 -25.95 15.00
N ASP A 679 16.07 -26.88 15.14
CA ASP A 679 15.80 -27.60 16.40
C ASP A 679 15.62 -26.63 17.60
N LEU A 680 14.65 -25.73 17.45
CA LEU A 680 14.28 -24.73 18.45
C LEU A 680 12.91 -25.00 19.10
N GLY A 681 12.27 -26.12 18.79
CA GLY A 681 10.90 -26.42 19.24
C GLY A 681 9.80 -25.78 18.35
N LEU A 682 10.16 -24.94 17.38
CA LEU A 682 9.22 -24.48 16.36
C LEU A 682 9.10 -25.55 15.27
N ALA A 683 7.96 -26.20 15.17
CA ALA A 683 7.72 -27.28 14.21
C ALA A 683 6.61 -26.91 13.21
N LYS A 684 6.82 -27.22 11.95
CA LYS A 684 5.77 -27.12 10.93
C LYS A 684 4.64 -28.10 11.23
N ASN A 685 3.43 -27.68 10.88
CA ASN A 685 2.25 -28.55 10.98
C ASN A 685 2.17 -29.41 9.71
N ASN A 686 2.75 -30.62 9.77
CA ASN A 686 2.90 -31.52 8.62
C ASN A 686 1.65 -32.33 8.30
N ASN A 687 0.50 -32.04 8.91
CA ASN A 687 -0.71 -32.84 8.77
C ASN A 687 -1.40 -32.75 7.41
N VAL A 688 -0.88 -31.98 6.44
CA VAL A 688 -1.40 -31.89 5.06
C VAL A 688 -0.24 -31.53 4.11
N ILE A 689 -0.20 -32.17 2.96
CA ILE A 689 0.79 -32.05 1.88
C ILE A 689 0.97 -30.58 1.45
N GLU A 690 2.21 -30.13 1.44
CA GLU A 690 2.56 -28.76 1.00
C GLU A 690 2.37 -28.63 -0.52
N ASN A 691 1.33 -27.93 -0.94
CA ASN A 691 1.29 -27.30 -2.24
C ASN A 691 1.76 -25.86 -2.06
N ASN A 692 3.02 -25.58 -2.37
CA ASN A 692 3.54 -24.22 -2.39
C ASN A 692 2.94 -23.48 -3.60
N VAL A 693 1.82 -22.84 -3.40
CA VAL A 693 1.30 -21.81 -4.31
C VAL A 693 1.72 -20.46 -3.73
N SER A 694 2.82 -19.91 -4.23
CA SER A 694 3.17 -18.52 -3.93
C SER A 694 2.20 -17.61 -4.68
N PHE A 695 1.24 -17.05 -3.98
CA PHE A 695 0.58 -15.83 -4.40
C PHE A 695 1.43 -14.67 -3.91
N VAL A 696 1.77 -13.83 -4.79
CA VAL A 696 2.38 -12.50 -4.78
C VAL A 696 3.64 -12.45 -5.62
N SER A 697 3.53 -11.78 -6.72
CA SER A 697 4.52 -11.06 -7.52
C SER A 697 5.95 -10.96 -6.94
N ASP A 698 6.67 -12.07 -6.92
CA ASP A 698 8.10 -12.11 -7.13
C ASP A 698 8.32 -13.07 -8.31
N PHE A 699 8.43 -12.50 -9.51
CA PHE A 699 8.59 -13.21 -10.77
C PHE A 699 9.95 -13.91 -10.91
N SER A 700 10.73 -14.03 -9.84
CA SER A 700 12.10 -14.57 -9.88
C SER A 700 12.32 -15.91 -9.18
N SER A 701 11.36 -16.84 -9.21
CA SER A 701 11.67 -18.22 -8.78
C SER A 701 10.87 -19.29 -9.49
N ARG A 702 11.21 -19.52 -10.77
CA ARG A 702 11.00 -20.84 -11.39
C ARG A 702 12.18 -21.69 -10.97
N ASN A 703 11.97 -22.58 -10.02
CA ASN A 703 12.55 -23.93 -9.89
C ASN A 703 12.49 -24.39 -8.44
N ASN A 704 11.53 -25.25 -8.16
CA ASN A 704 11.66 -26.37 -7.24
C ASN A 704 10.41 -27.24 -7.35
N GLN A 705 10.44 -28.16 -8.30
CA GLN A 705 9.56 -29.32 -8.29
C GLN A 705 10.08 -30.28 -7.22
N GLU A 706 9.46 -30.32 -6.06
CA GLU A 706 9.55 -31.46 -5.17
C GLU A 706 8.31 -32.34 -5.31
N ASN A 707 8.57 -33.61 -5.61
CA ASN A 707 7.60 -34.68 -5.85
C ASN A 707 6.66 -34.87 -4.69
N ASN A 708 5.36 -34.70 -4.93
CA ASN A 708 4.28 -35.12 -4.02
C ASN A 708 3.48 -36.25 -4.66
N GLU A 709 3.60 -37.43 -4.12
CA GLU A 709 2.96 -38.67 -4.62
C GLU A 709 1.43 -38.59 -4.77
N ASN A 710 0.75 -37.69 -4.06
CA ASN A 710 -0.72 -37.55 -4.11
C ASN A 710 -1.22 -36.64 -5.24
N HIS A 711 -0.39 -35.85 -5.90
CA HIS A 711 -0.79 -35.07 -7.07
C HIS A 711 -1.19 -35.94 -8.27
N ASN A 712 -0.65 -37.16 -8.34
CA ASN A 712 -0.93 -38.09 -9.43
C ASN A 712 -2.35 -38.70 -9.39
N LEU A 713 -3.10 -38.48 -8.32
CA LEU A 713 -4.45 -39.02 -8.14
C LEU A 713 -5.58 -38.00 -8.45
N VAL A 714 -5.24 -36.71 -8.61
CA VAL A 714 -6.21 -35.67 -8.96
C VAL A 714 -6.45 -35.68 -10.47
N LYS A 715 -7.70 -35.81 -10.89
CA LYS A 715 -8.04 -35.71 -12.31
C LYS A 715 -7.65 -34.34 -12.85
N TYR A 716 -7.11 -34.29 -14.06
CA TYR A 716 -6.60 -33.04 -14.66
C TYR A 716 -7.65 -31.91 -14.68
N ASN A 717 -8.93 -32.19 -14.93
CA ASN A 717 -10.01 -31.23 -14.90
C ASN A 717 -10.40 -30.74 -13.48
N GLU A 718 -9.94 -31.43 -12.42
CA GLU A 718 -10.20 -31.08 -11.01
C GLU A 718 -9.03 -30.32 -10.36
N ARG A 719 -7.92 -30.11 -11.07
CA ARG A 719 -6.71 -29.48 -10.55
C ARG A 719 -6.97 -28.07 -9.99
N ASN A 720 -7.78 -27.25 -10.68
CA ASN A 720 -8.11 -25.90 -10.23
C ASN A 720 -8.90 -25.92 -8.92
N ARG A 721 -9.88 -26.82 -8.79
CA ARG A 721 -10.68 -26.99 -7.58
C ARG A 721 -9.80 -27.42 -6.40
N SER A 722 -8.90 -28.37 -6.61
CA SER A 722 -7.95 -28.82 -5.58
C SER A 722 -7.05 -27.68 -5.12
N ARG A 723 -6.58 -26.82 -6.05
CA ARG A 723 -5.81 -25.62 -5.75
C ARG A 723 -6.61 -24.62 -4.92
N ILE A 724 -7.86 -24.35 -5.28
CA ILE A 724 -8.77 -23.47 -4.54
C ILE A 724 -8.97 -23.99 -3.12
N ASP A 725 -9.29 -25.27 -2.95
CA ASP A 725 -9.54 -25.89 -1.64
C ASP A 725 -8.31 -25.85 -0.71
N SER A 726 -7.11 -25.69 -1.27
CA SER A 726 -5.84 -25.67 -0.54
C SER A 726 -5.25 -24.26 -0.37
N SER A 727 -5.94 -23.20 -0.83
CA SER A 727 -5.44 -21.82 -0.83
C SER A 727 -6.12 -20.93 0.21
N ILE A 728 -5.41 -19.89 0.63
CA ILE A 728 -5.92 -18.73 1.37
C ILE A 728 -5.46 -17.49 0.62
N SER A 729 -6.38 -16.84 -0.09
CA SER A 729 -6.11 -15.65 -0.90
C SER A 729 -6.28 -14.38 -0.05
N GLY A 730 -5.54 -14.29 1.08
CA GLY A 730 -5.63 -13.15 1.99
C GLY A 730 -6.99 -13.02 2.67
N ALA A 731 -7.19 -13.80 3.74
CA ALA A 731 -8.41 -13.81 4.54
C ALA A 731 -8.14 -13.31 5.97
N ILE A 732 -9.13 -12.66 6.58
CA ILE A 732 -9.07 -12.18 7.95
C ILE A 732 -9.65 -13.23 8.88
N PHE A 733 -8.87 -13.59 9.90
CA PHE A 733 -9.25 -14.50 10.97
C PHE A 733 -9.32 -13.76 12.31
N LYS A 734 -10.30 -14.13 13.13
CA LYS A 734 -10.34 -13.79 14.53
C LYS A 734 -9.59 -14.87 15.31
N ILE A 735 -8.39 -14.54 15.81
CA ILE A 735 -7.53 -15.47 16.56
C ILE A 735 -7.64 -15.21 18.05
N ASN A 736 -7.34 -16.22 18.89
CA ASN A 736 -7.17 -15.99 20.32
C ASN A 736 -5.88 -15.24 20.59
N LEU A 737 -5.92 -14.36 21.59
CA LEU A 737 -4.78 -13.56 22.03
C LEU A 737 -4.65 -13.66 23.55
N ASP A 738 -3.51 -14.13 24.04
CA ASP A 738 -3.16 -13.99 25.46
C ASP A 738 -2.75 -12.55 25.73
N ASN A 739 -3.73 -11.71 26.09
CA ASN A 739 -3.51 -10.29 26.37
C ASN A 739 -2.84 -10.02 27.74
N SER A 740 -2.55 -11.05 28.52
CA SER A 740 -1.72 -10.96 29.73
C SER A 740 -0.22 -11.01 29.43
N HIS A 741 0.17 -11.56 28.28
CA HIS A 741 1.57 -11.65 27.87
C HIS A 741 2.13 -10.29 27.45
N PRO A 742 3.40 -9.94 27.78
CA PRO A 742 4.00 -8.65 27.43
C PRO A 742 3.93 -8.27 25.96
N MET A 743 4.00 -9.23 25.05
CA MET A 743 3.82 -9.01 23.60
C MET A 743 2.45 -8.42 23.24
N ALA A 744 1.44 -8.63 24.08
CA ALA A 744 0.07 -8.18 23.86
C ALA A 744 -0.37 -7.03 24.81
N TYR A 745 0.56 -6.37 25.48
CA TYR A 745 0.22 -5.18 26.29
C TYR A 745 -0.44 -4.10 25.44
N GLY A 746 -1.48 -3.50 25.99
CA GLY A 746 -2.29 -2.49 25.31
C GLY A 746 -3.45 -3.05 24.45
N TYR A 747 -3.56 -4.38 24.29
CA TYR A 747 -4.73 -5.01 23.72
C TYR A 747 -5.74 -5.32 24.84
N GLU A 748 -6.95 -4.78 24.71
CA GLU A 748 -8.00 -4.92 25.74
C GLU A 748 -8.77 -6.24 25.62
N ASN A 749 -8.81 -6.81 24.39
CA ASN A 749 -9.55 -8.04 24.08
C ASN A 749 -8.64 -9.26 24.12
N ASP A 750 -9.21 -10.40 24.39
CA ASP A 750 -8.60 -11.74 24.31
C ASP A 750 -8.57 -12.33 22.89
N PHE A 751 -8.75 -11.46 21.89
CA PHE A 751 -8.70 -11.81 20.48
C PHE A 751 -7.99 -10.74 19.67
N TYR A 752 -7.56 -11.14 18.48
CA TYR A 752 -6.92 -10.26 17.50
C TYR A 752 -7.42 -10.62 16.09
N TYR A 753 -7.54 -9.61 15.21
CA TYR A 753 -7.81 -9.85 13.78
C TYR A 753 -6.51 -9.96 13.02
N SER A 754 -6.21 -11.14 12.48
CA SER A 754 -5.02 -11.43 11.70
C SER A 754 -5.36 -11.57 10.22
N LEU A 755 -4.60 -10.91 9.36
CA LEU A 755 -4.66 -11.12 7.91
C LEU A 755 -3.67 -12.24 7.56
N LYS A 756 -4.21 -13.37 7.13
CA LYS A 756 -3.42 -14.53 6.73
C LYS A 756 -3.38 -14.68 5.22
N ILE A 757 -2.17 -14.80 4.67
CA ILE A 757 -1.91 -15.05 3.25
C ILE A 757 -1.19 -16.39 3.12
N GLY A 758 -1.70 -17.26 2.25
CA GLY A 758 -1.18 -18.61 2.12
C GLY A 758 -1.53 -19.52 3.30
N ASN A 759 -1.04 -20.72 3.29
CA ASN A 759 -1.39 -21.78 4.22
C ASN A 759 -0.24 -22.24 5.12
N SER A 760 0.78 -21.40 5.35
CA SER A 760 1.86 -21.68 6.31
C SER A 760 1.30 -21.91 7.69
N SER A 761 1.69 -23.00 8.32
CA SER A 761 1.16 -23.44 9.60
C SER A 761 2.26 -24.05 10.47
N TYR A 762 2.29 -23.66 11.74
CA TYR A 762 3.23 -24.15 12.74
C TYR A 762 2.45 -24.70 13.95
N LYS A 763 2.94 -25.78 14.54
CA LYS A 763 2.38 -26.33 15.78
C LYS A 763 2.48 -25.29 16.91
N LEU A 764 1.63 -25.40 17.88
CA LEU A 764 1.79 -24.66 19.13
C LEU A 764 3.13 -25.05 19.76
N LEU A 765 3.79 -24.10 20.39
CA LEU A 765 5.07 -24.32 21.08
C LEU A 765 4.86 -25.20 22.29
N ASP A 766 5.62 -26.29 22.41
CA ASP A 766 5.62 -27.15 23.58
C ASP A 766 6.32 -26.50 24.78
N SER A 767 7.30 -25.63 24.50
CA SER A 767 8.03 -24.82 25.47
C SER A 767 8.04 -23.35 25.01
N GLY A 768 7.47 -22.46 25.82
CA GLY A 768 7.28 -21.03 25.45
C GLY A 768 5.83 -20.60 25.59
N TYR A 769 5.52 -19.47 24.99
CA TYR A 769 4.20 -18.84 25.08
C TYR A 769 3.53 -18.77 23.71
N ASN A 770 2.34 -19.34 23.60
CA ASN A 770 1.47 -19.27 22.44
C ASN A 770 0.60 -18.01 22.56
N VAL A 771 1.16 -16.86 22.25
CA VAL A 771 0.53 -15.55 22.48
C VAL A 771 -0.67 -15.32 21.58
N GLY A 772 -0.58 -15.72 20.31
CA GLY A 772 -1.67 -15.68 19.36
C GLY A 772 -1.80 -17.03 18.65
N PHE A 773 -3.02 -17.58 18.57
CA PHE A 773 -3.22 -18.90 17.97
C PHE A 773 -4.63 -19.07 17.38
N LEU A 774 -4.72 -19.96 16.41
CA LEU A 774 -5.96 -20.40 15.79
C LEU A 774 -6.51 -21.63 16.49
N ASN A 775 -7.83 -21.67 16.69
CA ASN A 775 -8.53 -22.81 17.30
C ASN A 775 -8.71 -23.98 16.32
N ALA A 776 -9.31 -25.08 16.83
CA ALA A 776 -9.69 -26.25 16.03
C ALA A 776 -10.79 -25.92 15.01
N GLU A 777 -11.81 -25.19 15.45
CA GLU A 777 -12.89 -24.70 14.60
C GLU A 777 -12.60 -23.29 14.13
N LEU A 778 -12.47 -23.11 12.82
CA LEU A 778 -12.08 -21.86 12.19
C LEU A 778 -13.15 -21.36 11.25
N GLU A 779 -13.48 -20.08 11.37
CA GLU A 779 -14.22 -19.33 10.38
C GLU A 779 -13.46 -18.05 10.01
N THR A 780 -13.46 -17.74 8.72
CA THR A 780 -12.99 -16.44 8.26
C THR A 780 -14.03 -15.36 8.63
N VAL A 781 -13.59 -14.25 9.16
CA VAL A 781 -14.49 -13.11 9.38
C VAL A 781 -14.70 -12.33 8.08
N SER A 782 -13.70 -12.37 7.18
CA SER A 782 -13.75 -11.78 5.86
C SER A 782 -12.76 -12.48 4.91
N GLY A 783 -13.09 -12.53 3.61
CA GLY A 783 -12.25 -13.13 2.58
C GLY A 783 -12.39 -14.64 2.45
N PHE A 784 -11.55 -15.23 1.61
CA PHE A 784 -11.62 -16.63 1.21
C PHE A 784 -10.50 -17.48 1.81
N ALA A 785 -10.89 -18.64 2.34
CA ALA A 785 -9.97 -19.70 2.72
C ALA A 785 -10.60 -21.08 2.35
N GLY A 786 -9.82 -21.88 1.63
CA GLY A 786 -10.23 -23.21 1.18
C GLY A 786 -10.32 -24.22 2.32
N LYS A 787 -11.16 -25.25 2.16
CA LYS A 787 -11.43 -26.25 3.21
C LYS A 787 -10.17 -27.00 3.68
N ASN A 788 -9.30 -27.38 2.75
CA ASN A 788 -8.06 -28.07 3.06
C ASN A 788 -7.06 -27.14 3.75
N ALA A 789 -7.02 -25.88 3.31
CA ALA A 789 -6.21 -24.86 3.96
C ALA A 789 -6.66 -24.59 5.40
N LEU A 790 -7.98 -24.48 5.65
CA LEU A 790 -8.54 -24.33 7.00
C LEU A 790 -8.14 -25.50 7.92
N LYS A 791 -8.23 -26.75 7.43
CA LYS A 791 -7.78 -27.94 8.20
C LYS A 791 -6.29 -27.86 8.54
N LYS A 792 -5.46 -27.38 7.61
CA LYS A 792 -4.01 -27.29 7.80
C LYS A 792 -3.64 -26.27 8.86
N ILE A 793 -4.32 -25.13 8.90
CA ILE A 793 -4.02 -24.04 9.84
C ILE A 793 -4.74 -24.16 11.18
N SER A 794 -5.65 -25.14 11.35
CA SER A 794 -6.34 -25.34 12.63
C SER A 794 -5.34 -25.71 13.75
N ASN A 795 -5.63 -25.29 14.97
CA ASN A 795 -4.76 -25.48 16.15
C ASN A 795 -3.31 -25.07 15.87
N SER A 796 -3.09 -23.91 15.29
CA SER A 796 -1.76 -23.47 14.91
C SER A 796 -1.36 -22.14 15.53
N LEU A 797 -0.05 -21.96 15.67
CA LEU A 797 0.59 -20.74 16.14
C LEU A 797 0.38 -19.60 15.12
N VAL A 798 0.11 -18.41 15.63
CA VAL A 798 0.16 -17.15 14.87
C VAL A 798 1.23 -16.22 15.43
N PHE A 799 1.27 -16.04 16.75
CA PHE A 799 2.29 -15.29 17.45
C PHE A 799 2.81 -16.07 18.64
N GLY A 800 4.11 -16.18 18.77
CA GLY A 800 4.73 -16.94 19.86
C GLY A 800 6.00 -16.31 20.39
N HIS A 801 6.33 -16.63 21.62
CA HIS A 801 7.57 -16.23 22.29
C HIS A 801 8.20 -17.43 22.99
N GLN A 802 9.51 -17.60 22.82
CA GLN A 802 10.26 -18.71 23.42
C GLN A 802 11.63 -18.23 23.91
N ASN A 803 11.94 -18.52 25.15
CA ASN A 803 13.27 -18.27 25.71
C ASN A 803 14.27 -19.34 25.22
N TYR A 804 15.50 -18.90 24.92
CA TYR A 804 16.59 -19.77 24.50
C TYR A 804 17.92 -19.29 25.07
N GLY A 805 18.43 -20.00 26.06
CA GLY A 805 19.59 -19.59 26.85
C GLY A 805 19.29 -18.31 27.64
N ARG A 806 20.04 -17.23 27.38
CA ARG A 806 19.82 -15.92 28.00
C ARG A 806 18.97 -14.96 27.10
N GLY A 807 18.68 -15.35 25.89
CA GLY A 807 17.90 -14.55 24.95
C GLY A 807 16.59 -15.22 24.56
N SER A 808 15.97 -14.74 23.48
CA SER A 808 14.65 -15.20 23.09
C SER A 808 14.38 -15.16 21.59
N PHE A 809 13.42 -15.96 21.14
CA PHE A 809 12.82 -15.91 19.81
C PHE A 809 11.37 -15.44 19.92
N VAL A 810 11.00 -14.49 19.05
CA VAL A 810 9.62 -14.08 18.80
C VAL A 810 9.23 -14.53 17.40
N TYR A 811 8.14 -15.25 17.30
CA TYR A 811 7.61 -15.81 16.07
C TYR A 811 6.36 -15.05 15.63
N MET A 812 6.35 -14.51 14.41
CA MET A 812 5.21 -13.82 13.79
C MET A 812 4.88 -14.54 12.48
N VAL A 813 3.98 -15.53 12.53
CA VAL A 813 3.58 -16.32 11.36
C VAL A 813 2.90 -15.43 10.32
N ASP A 814 2.01 -14.55 10.77
CA ASP A 814 1.40 -13.55 9.93
C ASP A 814 2.14 -12.19 10.09
N ASN A 815 2.23 -11.43 9.01
CA ASN A 815 2.95 -10.17 9.00
C ASN A 815 2.15 -9.06 9.72
N PRO A 816 2.62 -8.55 10.88
CA PRO A 816 1.91 -7.53 11.66
C PRO A 816 1.95 -6.14 10.99
N LEU A 817 2.84 -5.92 10.01
CA LEU A 817 3.03 -4.66 9.29
C LEU A 817 2.54 -4.73 7.84
N PHE A 818 1.67 -5.67 7.48
CA PHE A 818 1.29 -5.92 6.11
C PHE A 818 0.93 -4.63 5.36
N ARG A 819 1.70 -4.30 4.31
CA ARG A 819 1.57 -3.09 3.48
C ARG A 819 1.42 -1.80 4.29
N SER A 820 1.88 -1.80 5.54
CA SER A 820 1.81 -0.67 6.51
C SER A 820 0.40 -0.16 6.87
N PHE A 821 -0.68 -0.70 6.26
CA PHE A 821 -2.05 -0.30 6.58
C PHE A 821 -2.68 -1.13 7.72
N TRP A 822 -2.06 -2.27 8.10
CA TRP A 822 -2.54 -3.13 9.19
C TRP A 822 -2.22 -2.50 10.55
N GLU A 823 -2.99 -1.48 10.93
CA GLU A 823 -2.74 -0.64 12.12
C GLU A 823 -2.73 -1.47 13.41
N ASN A 824 -3.62 -2.49 13.47
CA ASN A 824 -3.75 -3.33 14.66
C ASN A 824 -2.48 -4.12 15.00
N GLY A 825 -1.61 -4.44 14.02
CA GLY A 825 -0.40 -5.23 14.24
C GLY A 825 0.81 -4.44 14.75
N LYS A 826 0.81 -3.13 14.57
CA LYS A 826 2.00 -2.29 14.85
C LYS A 826 2.44 -2.34 16.30
N LEU A 827 1.48 -2.36 17.24
CA LEU A 827 1.78 -2.41 18.67
C LEU A 827 2.36 -3.75 19.08
N LEU A 828 1.98 -4.89 18.45
CA LEU A 828 2.58 -6.20 18.70
C LEU A 828 4.08 -6.21 18.41
N LEU A 829 4.49 -5.61 17.29
CA LEU A 829 5.91 -5.50 16.95
C LEU A 829 6.67 -4.65 17.97
N VAL A 830 6.11 -3.49 18.34
CA VAL A 830 6.74 -2.61 19.35
C VAL A 830 6.88 -3.32 20.69
N ASN A 831 5.84 -4.00 21.14
CA ASN A 831 5.86 -4.76 22.38
C ASN A 831 6.94 -5.86 22.37
N SER A 832 7.09 -6.54 21.24
CA SER A 832 8.13 -7.55 21.05
C SER A 832 9.55 -6.99 21.16
N ILE A 833 9.72 -5.71 20.83
CA ILE A 833 11.01 -5.03 20.94
C ILE A 833 11.30 -4.64 22.39
N PHE A 834 10.36 -3.99 23.08
CA PHE A 834 10.62 -3.29 24.33
C PHE A 834 10.21 -4.06 25.60
N PHE A 835 9.16 -4.90 25.56
CA PHE A 835 8.65 -5.57 26.76
C PHE A 835 9.02 -7.05 26.87
N ILE A 836 9.53 -7.66 25.82
CA ILE A 836 10.11 -9.01 25.85
C ILE A 836 11.60 -8.89 26.22
N ASN A 837 12.05 -9.64 27.22
CA ASN A 837 13.44 -9.70 27.65
C ASN A 837 14.16 -10.92 27.09
#